data_4d3334f182bf50419179e38e7c984ddb
#
_entry.id   4d3334f182bf50419179e38e7c984ddb
#
_cell.length_a   1.000
_cell.length_b   1.000
_cell.length_c   1.000
_cell.angle_alpha   90.00
_cell.angle_beta   90.00
_cell.angle_gamma   90.00
#
_symmetry.space_group_name_H-M   'P 1'
#
loop_
_entity.id
_entity.type
_entity.pdbx_description
1 polymer ?
#
loop_
_entity_poly.entity_id
_entity_poly.type
_entity_poly.pdbx_seq_one_letter_code
_entity_poly.pdbx_strand_id
1 'polypeptide(L)'
;MNKDRLLIERIMPVKLLNQQVAYEHGGNPFKGLHRWYSRKPLSFSRASVLASLLPEDISLDEFEYLLGLHPELEGLKPDANLRLYKVPPGYFRVGKVHDYCERVWGNRTPTVLDAFAGGGSIPFEAARYGLNVLASDLNPVAVVTMKAAMEYPVKFGPDLQVDIDRWVKWVGDEAEKRLAEFFPSTPKSEEVVQNYLWAHTVVCPSCQSVVPLSPNWWLSKTSNYAGKGQARKVTSDWYAVKPIPNLTEKRVDFELIKGKKGKGTTIKTDDGEYNPDDYITVSRGVGRCPTCGNIIEDEVIKSQAQSVGLGHQLYAVAYKKGKSSLEFRLSNEFDIAGWKLSQEYLKNQDYKWQINNLIPNEYIINDHGQILGYCKQWFQIFNPRQLLTLVTYVEIINEAKELIRAEYEPEKVEAICTYLALVLDRCVDRNCRLSIWHTARSSVERASTQHALNLTWNYPEINGMGELWHSCADAFASEYTSLCELFDKPNSLDLSDIPKTPKTIKIDAASADSLYHIADKSVDAVITDPPYYGTIPYADLSDFFYVWMKRTLGDIFPELFWSELTDKDREAIANPSRFRDMGISADELAAQDYEAKMALAFGEYYRVLRDDGVMTVQFNHKDSGAWDVLTKSLIDAGFEITASWSVSTENPQNLHQAQKNSVSSTVLLVCRKRNPNAEAAWWDD
;
A
#
# COMPACT_ATOMS: atom_id res chain seq x y z
N MET A 1 -44.90 1.96 3.43
CA MET A 1 -44.64 2.90 2.31
C MET A 1 -43.91 2.11 1.25
N ASN A 2 -44.36 2.14 -0.01
CA ASN A 2 -43.56 1.58 -1.10
C ASN A 2 -42.25 2.38 -1.17
N LYS A 3 -41.14 1.73 -0.83
CA LYS A 3 -39.81 2.33 -0.99
C LYS A 3 -39.54 2.40 -2.49
N ASP A 4 -39.24 3.59 -3.02
CA ASP A 4 -38.84 3.71 -4.42
C ASP A 4 -37.56 2.86 -4.63
N ARG A 5 -37.59 2.03 -5.66
CA ARG A 5 -36.43 1.18 -6.00
C ARG A 5 -35.31 2.04 -6.55
N LEU A 6 -34.09 1.65 -6.25
CA LEU A 6 -32.87 2.26 -6.76
C LEU A 6 -32.32 1.50 -7.96
N LEU A 7 -31.48 2.15 -8.72
CA LEU A 7 -30.87 1.58 -9.92
C LEU A 7 -30.12 0.29 -9.61
N ILE A 8 -29.38 0.25 -8.50
CA ILE A 8 -28.62 -0.91 -8.05
C ILE A 8 -29.46 -2.14 -7.76
N GLU A 9 -30.76 -1.96 -7.48
CA GLU A 9 -31.70 -3.07 -7.24
C GLU A 9 -32.22 -3.67 -8.54
N ARG A 10 -31.95 -3.05 -9.71
CA ARG A 10 -32.45 -3.46 -11.02
C ARG A 10 -31.34 -3.80 -12.03
N ILE A 11 -30.27 -2.99 -12.08
CA ILE A 11 -29.27 -3.13 -13.14
C ILE A 11 -27.86 -2.72 -12.67
N MET A 12 -26.86 -3.44 -13.13
CA MET A 12 -25.44 -3.11 -12.99
C MET A 12 -24.71 -3.48 -14.29
N PRO A 13 -23.91 -2.60 -14.89
CA PRO A 13 -23.19 -2.86 -16.15
C PRO A 13 -21.97 -3.76 -15.94
N VAL A 14 -22.16 -5.00 -15.48
CA VAL A 14 -21.09 -5.92 -15.05
C VAL A 14 -20.03 -6.13 -16.13
N LYS A 15 -20.43 -6.31 -17.40
CA LYS A 15 -19.49 -6.53 -18.52
C LYS A 15 -18.56 -5.34 -18.72
N LEU A 16 -19.12 -4.13 -18.70
CA LEU A 16 -18.38 -2.87 -18.81
C LEU A 16 -17.43 -2.70 -17.62
N LEU A 17 -17.93 -2.94 -16.40
CA LEU A 17 -17.12 -2.79 -15.18
C LEU A 17 -15.94 -3.76 -15.19
N ASN A 18 -16.12 -5.01 -15.58
CA ASN A 18 -15.02 -5.98 -15.71
C ASN A 18 -13.92 -5.47 -16.65
N GLN A 19 -14.29 -4.82 -17.76
CA GLN A 19 -13.33 -4.23 -18.69
C GLN A 19 -12.61 -3.02 -18.08
N GLN A 20 -13.34 -2.09 -17.45
CA GLN A 20 -12.78 -0.88 -16.85
C GLN A 20 -11.86 -1.21 -15.65
N VAL A 21 -12.23 -2.17 -14.81
CA VAL A 21 -11.38 -2.67 -13.72
C VAL A 21 -10.09 -3.28 -14.25
N ALA A 22 -10.12 -4.06 -15.32
CA ALA A 22 -8.91 -4.61 -15.94
C ALA A 22 -7.93 -3.52 -16.39
N TYR A 23 -8.43 -2.35 -16.81
CA TYR A 23 -7.59 -1.21 -17.17
C TYR A 23 -6.91 -0.56 -15.95
N GLU A 24 -7.50 -0.60 -14.75
CA GLU A 24 -6.92 -0.03 -13.54
C GLU A 24 -5.71 -0.80 -12.99
N HIS A 25 -5.54 -2.05 -13.39
CA HIS A 25 -4.38 -2.84 -12.95
C HIS A 25 -3.03 -2.24 -13.41
N GLY A 26 -3.03 -1.39 -14.43
CA GLY A 26 -1.86 -0.64 -14.89
C GLY A 26 -1.38 0.50 -13.98
N GLY A 27 -2.08 0.75 -12.88
CA GLY A 27 -1.80 1.82 -11.93
C GLY A 27 -2.73 3.01 -12.05
N ASN A 28 -3.00 3.66 -10.92
CA ASN A 28 -3.73 4.92 -10.84
C ASN A 28 -3.08 5.83 -9.79
N PRO A 29 -3.28 7.18 -9.85
CA PRO A 29 -2.68 8.14 -8.91
C PRO A 29 -3.03 7.86 -7.45
N PHE A 30 -4.25 7.40 -7.21
CA PHE A 30 -4.74 7.08 -5.88
C PHE A 30 -3.93 5.94 -5.20
N LYS A 31 -3.50 4.94 -5.99
CA LYS A 31 -2.60 3.87 -5.51
C LYS A 31 -1.17 4.36 -5.32
N GLY A 32 -0.79 5.41 -6.04
CA GLY A 32 0.54 6.00 -5.98
C GLY A 32 0.81 6.73 -4.66
N LEU A 33 -0.21 7.33 -4.05
CA LEU A 33 -0.05 8.18 -2.87
C LEU A 33 0.55 7.43 -1.68
N HIS A 34 -0.09 6.37 -1.23
CA HIS A 34 0.39 5.51 -0.16
C HIS A 34 -0.09 4.07 -0.35
N ARG A 35 0.60 3.11 0.24
CA ARG A 35 0.18 1.71 0.21
C ARG A 35 -0.97 1.49 1.18
N TRP A 36 -2.07 0.95 0.63
CA TRP A 36 -3.14 0.32 1.39
C TRP A 36 -3.49 -1.01 0.73
N TYR A 37 -3.68 -2.04 1.54
CA TYR A 37 -3.90 -3.39 1.03
C TYR A 37 -5.35 -3.56 0.53
N SER A 38 -5.53 -4.33 -0.55
CA SER A 38 -6.86 -4.65 -1.11
C SER A 38 -7.77 -3.46 -1.46
N ARG A 39 -7.20 -2.32 -1.88
CA ARG A 39 -8.02 -1.22 -2.40
C ARG A 39 -8.93 -1.67 -3.51
N LYS A 40 -10.20 -1.30 -3.43
CA LYS A 40 -11.14 -1.51 -4.53
C LYS A 40 -10.82 -0.63 -5.74
N PRO A 41 -11.07 -1.12 -6.97
CA PRO A 41 -10.96 -0.31 -8.17
C PRO A 41 -11.90 0.90 -8.12
N LEU A 42 -11.40 2.07 -8.54
CA LEU A 42 -12.19 3.31 -8.55
C LEU A 42 -13.41 3.20 -9.48
N SER A 43 -13.26 2.56 -10.65
CA SER A 43 -14.36 2.35 -11.59
C SER A 43 -15.51 1.55 -10.96
N PHE A 44 -15.16 0.52 -10.18
CA PHE A 44 -16.12 -0.30 -9.44
C PHE A 44 -16.78 0.47 -8.28
N SER A 45 -15.97 1.22 -7.52
CA SER A 45 -16.46 2.07 -6.42
C SER A 45 -17.41 3.15 -6.93
N ARG A 46 -17.08 3.82 -8.05
CA ARG A 46 -17.96 4.79 -8.71
C ARG A 46 -19.32 4.22 -9.07
N ALA A 47 -19.32 3.07 -9.74
CA ALA A 47 -20.56 2.41 -10.14
C ALA A 47 -21.39 2.01 -8.92
N SER A 48 -20.76 1.49 -7.86
CA SER A 48 -21.44 1.13 -6.61
C SER A 48 -22.09 2.35 -5.95
N VAL A 49 -21.35 3.47 -5.87
CA VAL A 49 -21.87 4.72 -5.30
C VAL A 49 -23.06 5.24 -6.10
N LEU A 50 -22.90 5.44 -7.40
CA LEU A 50 -23.97 6.03 -8.22
C LEU A 50 -25.20 5.14 -8.31
N ALA A 51 -25.03 3.84 -8.56
CA ALA A 51 -26.15 2.92 -8.66
C ALA A 51 -26.94 2.82 -7.33
N SER A 52 -26.29 3.01 -6.19
CA SER A 52 -26.93 3.03 -4.87
C SER A 52 -27.71 4.32 -4.58
N LEU A 53 -27.54 5.36 -5.37
CA LEU A 53 -28.18 6.67 -5.15
C LEU A 53 -29.21 7.06 -6.19
N LEU A 54 -29.11 6.48 -7.37
CA LEU A 54 -29.91 6.84 -8.54
C LEU A 54 -31.21 6.02 -8.61
N PRO A 55 -32.32 6.59 -9.15
CA PRO A 55 -33.60 5.91 -9.25
C PRO A 55 -33.56 4.77 -10.29
N GLU A 56 -34.46 3.77 -10.12
CA GLU A 56 -34.49 2.57 -10.96
C GLU A 56 -34.85 2.82 -12.43
N ASP A 57 -35.55 3.91 -12.74
CA ASP A 57 -36.05 4.21 -14.09
C ASP A 57 -34.99 4.75 -15.07
N ILE A 58 -33.75 4.98 -14.60
CA ILE A 58 -32.63 5.39 -15.46
C ILE A 58 -32.25 4.23 -16.40
N SER A 59 -32.08 4.55 -17.69
CA SER A 59 -31.60 3.57 -18.69
C SER A 59 -30.14 3.22 -18.48
N LEU A 60 -29.70 2.07 -19.04
CA LEU A 60 -28.31 1.67 -18.99
C LEU A 60 -27.39 2.71 -19.66
N ASP A 61 -27.77 3.21 -20.84
CA ASP A 61 -26.98 4.21 -21.59
C ASP A 61 -26.82 5.51 -20.81
N GLU A 62 -27.89 5.98 -20.14
CA GLU A 62 -27.84 7.15 -19.27
C GLU A 62 -26.93 6.90 -18.07
N PHE A 63 -26.99 5.71 -17.47
CA PHE A 63 -26.10 5.36 -16.36
C PHE A 63 -24.64 5.31 -16.81
N GLU A 64 -24.33 4.71 -17.97
CA GLU A 64 -22.98 4.70 -18.53
C GLU A 64 -22.47 6.12 -18.81
N TYR A 65 -23.33 7.01 -19.31
CA TYR A 65 -23.01 8.42 -19.47
C TYR A 65 -22.68 9.07 -18.11
N LEU A 66 -23.50 8.86 -17.08
CA LEU A 66 -23.28 9.42 -15.75
C LEU A 66 -22.00 8.90 -15.10
N LEU A 67 -21.58 7.67 -15.38
CA LEU A 67 -20.30 7.12 -14.95
C LEU A 67 -19.09 7.84 -15.55
N GLY A 68 -19.25 8.56 -16.67
CA GLY A 68 -18.17 9.27 -17.35
C GLY A 68 -17.82 8.71 -18.72
N LEU A 69 -18.64 7.79 -19.25
CA LEU A 69 -18.55 7.28 -20.63
C LEU A 69 -19.30 8.19 -21.60
N HIS A 70 -19.26 7.86 -22.90
CA HIS A 70 -19.99 8.60 -23.93
C HIS A 70 -19.65 10.10 -24.03
N PRO A 71 -18.34 10.46 -24.16
CA PRO A 71 -17.93 11.87 -24.30
C PRO A 71 -18.56 12.58 -25.50
N GLU A 72 -19.01 11.82 -26.51
CA GLU A 72 -19.70 12.33 -27.69
C GLU A 72 -21.04 13.00 -27.37
N LEU A 73 -21.70 12.63 -26.28
CA LEU A 73 -22.93 13.29 -25.84
C LEU A 73 -22.69 14.71 -25.32
N GLU A 74 -21.43 15.05 -25.04
CA GLU A 74 -20.99 16.39 -24.67
C GLU A 74 -20.25 17.11 -25.84
N GLY A 75 -20.36 16.58 -27.05
CA GLY A 75 -19.70 17.15 -28.26
C GLY A 75 -18.18 16.88 -28.31
N LEU A 76 -17.67 15.97 -27.46
CA LEU A 76 -16.29 15.55 -27.47
C LEU A 76 -16.07 14.36 -28.43
N LYS A 77 -14.83 14.13 -28.82
CA LYS A 77 -14.51 12.98 -29.68
C LYS A 77 -14.63 11.68 -28.87
N PRO A 78 -15.23 10.60 -29.46
CA PRO A 78 -15.21 9.27 -28.86
C PRO A 78 -13.78 8.82 -28.57
N ASP A 79 -13.54 8.26 -27.38
CA ASP A 79 -12.25 7.71 -26.97
C ASP A 79 -12.39 6.20 -26.70
N ALA A 80 -11.93 5.39 -27.66
CA ALA A 80 -11.90 3.93 -27.52
C ALA A 80 -10.97 3.43 -26.39
N ASN A 81 -10.08 4.28 -25.91
CA ASN A 81 -9.13 3.98 -24.83
C ASN A 81 -9.51 4.65 -23.51
N LEU A 82 -10.73 5.13 -23.37
CA LEU A 82 -11.20 5.79 -22.16
C LEU A 82 -11.00 4.89 -20.93
N ARG A 83 -10.44 5.49 -19.89
CA ARG A 83 -10.18 4.85 -18.59
C ARG A 83 -11.03 5.55 -17.54
N LEU A 84 -12.10 4.93 -17.13
CA LEU A 84 -13.11 5.50 -16.25
C LEU A 84 -12.50 6.11 -14.97
N TYR A 85 -11.55 5.42 -14.36
CA TYR A 85 -10.87 5.90 -13.16
C TYR A 85 -10.08 7.22 -13.36
N LYS A 86 -9.68 7.56 -14.60
CA LYS A 86 -8.97 8.80 -14.96
C LYS A 86 -9.89 9.93 -15.41
N VAL A 87 -11.18 9.64 -15.60
CA VAL A 87 -12.13 10.63 -16.09
C VAL A 87 -12.75 11.37 -14.91
N PRO A 88 -12.54 12.69 -14.76
CA PRO A 88 -13.32 13.51 -13.84
C PRO A 88 -14.81 13.41 -14.24
N PRO A 89 -15.75 13.43 -13.28
CA PRO A 89 -17.17 13.34 -13.60
C PRO A 89 -17.65 14.39 -14.59
N GLY A 90 -17.13 15.61 -14.49
CA GLY A 90 -17.55 16.75 -15.30
C GLY A 90 -18.83 17.40 -14.79
N TYR A 91 -18.95 18.67 -15.05
CA TYR A 91 -20.01 19.54 -14.53
C TYR A 91 -21.44 19.02 -14.87
N PHE A 92 -21.70 18.69 -16.14
CA PHE A 92 -23.04 18.30 -16.59
C PHE A 92 -23.49 16.97 -15.97
N ARG A 93 -22.57 16.00 -15.83
CA ARG A 93 -22.88 14.72 -15.20
C ARG A 93 -23.15 14.86 -13.71
N VAL A 94 -22.34 15.66 -13.02
CA VAL A 94 -22.56 15.98 -11.60
C VAL A 94 -23.92 16.64 -11.40
N GLY A 95 -24.26 17.64 -12.24
CA GLY A 95 -25.56 18.31 -12.20
C GLY A 95 -26.73 17.34 -12.36
N LYS A 96 -26.67 16.44 -13.35
CA LYS A 96 -27.72 15.43 -13.56
C LYS A 96 -27.80 14.43 -12.39
N VAL A 97 -26.68 13.99 -11.86
CA VAL A 97 -26.68 13.12 -10.67
C VAL A 97 -27.36 13.83 -9.50
N HIS A 98 -27.05 15.11 -9.25
CA HIS A 98 -27.69 15.90 -8.21
C HIS A 98 -29.21 16.05 -8.43
N ASP A 99 -29.67 16.25 -9.67
CA ASP A 99 -31.09 16.33 -10.00
C ASP A 99 -31.83 14.99 -9.74
N TYR A 100 -31.19 13.87 -10.08
CA TYR A 100 -31.74 12.55 -9.76
C TYR A 100 -31.73 12.28 -8.24
N CYS A 101 -30.70 12.69 -7.53
CA CYS A 101 -30.63 12.58 -6.07
C CYS A 101 -31.73 13.43 -5.39
N GLU A 102 -31.99 14.65 -5.87
CA GLU A 102 -33.09 15.47 -5.37
C GLU A 102 -34.43 14.75 -5.49
N ARG A 103 -34.66 14.09 -6.62
CA ARG A 103 -35.89 13.34 -6.89
C ARG A 103 -36.08 12.17 -5.93
N VAL A 104 -35.02 11.45 -5.62
CA VAL A 104 -35.07 10.24 -4.76
C VAL A 104 -35.02 10.56 -3.28
N TRP A 105 -34.09 11.44 -2.90
CA TRP A 105 -33.73 11.67 -1.50
C TRP A 105 -34.30 12.99 -0.93
N GLY A 106 -34.88 13.84 -1.80
CA GLY A 106 -35.25 15.21 -1.41
C GLY A 106 -34.05 16.10 -1.08
N ASN A 107 -32.86 15.68 -1.54
CA ASN A 107 -31.59 16.34 -1.31
C ASN A 107 -30.66 16.10 -2.52
N ARG A 108 -30.10 17.17 -3.06
CA ARG A 108 -29.19 17.12 -4.22
C ARG A 108 -27.86 16.40 -3.93
N THR A 109 -27.41 16.46 -2.67
CA THR A 109 -26.14 15.90 -2.21
C THR A 109 -26.36 14.96 -1.03
N PRO A 110 -26.92 13.76 -1.25
CA PRO A 110 -27.15 12.78 -0.19
C PRO A 110 -25.85 12.42 0.53
N THR A 111 -25.99 11.98 1.78
CA THR A 111 -24.88 11.58 2.64
C THR A 111 -24.54 10.12 2.42
N VAL A 112 -23.30 9.87 2.02
CA VAL A 112 -22.70 8.54 1.83
C VAL A 112 -21.76 8.24 2.99
N LEU A 113 -21.92 7.08 3.61
CA LEU A 113 -21.06 6.59 4.69
C LEU A 113 -20.29 5.34 4.25
N ASP A 114 -19.00 5.32 4.55
CA ASP A 114 -18.16 4.12 4.59
C ASP A 114 -17.34 4.11 5.89
N ALA A 115 -17.64 3.17 6.80
CA ALA A 115 -16.94 3.06 8.09
C ALA A 115 -15.89 1.92 8.12
N PHE A 116 -15.67 1.26 6.99
CA PHE A 116 -14.51 0.42 6.70
C PHE A 116 -13.73 0.98 5.49
N ALA A 117 -13.52 2.30 5.50
CA ALA A 117 -13.10 3.05 4.32
C ALA A 117 -11.70 2.67 3.80
N GLY A 118 -10.82 2.16 4.66
CA GLY A 118 -9.49 1.71 4.30
C GLY A 118 -8.71 2.79 3.54
N GLY A 119 -8.29 2.46 2.32
CA GLY A 119 -7.63 3.45 1.46
C GLY A 119 -8.54 4.48 0.83
N GLY A 120 -9.86 4.48 1.10
CA GLY A 120 -10.79 5.54 0.73
C GLY A 120 -11.34 5.47 -0.69
N SER A 121 -11.35 4.33 -1.38
CA SER A 121 -11.80 4.25 -2.78
C SER A 121 -13.27 4.63 -2.97
N ILE A 122 -14.15 4.19 -2.08
CA ILE A 122 -15.59 4.49 -2.13
C ILE A 122 -15.87 5.96 -1.77
N PRO A 123 -15.35 6.47 -0.62
CA PRO A 123 -15.50 7.88 -0.27
C PRO A 123 -14.95 8.84 -1.33
N PHE A 124 -13.82 8.50 -1.94
CA PHE A 124 -13.19 9.28 -3.00
C PHE A 124 -14.11 9.45 -4.23
N GLU A 125 -14.75 8.36 -4.68
CA GLU A 125 -15.67 8.45 -5.81
C GLU A 125 -16.96 9.19 -5.46
N ALA A 126 -17.48 9.07 -4.23
CA ALA A 126 -18.60 9.90 -3.78
C ALA A 126 -18.23 11.39 -3.73
N ALA A 127 -17.04 11.73 -3.21
CA ALA A 127 -16.55 13.10 -3.16
C ALA A 127 -16.39 13.72 -4.56
N ARG A 128 -15.96 12.96 -5.56
CA ARG A 128 -15.81 13.43 -6.95
C ARG A 128 -17.13 13.85 -7.59
N TYR A 129 -18.26 13.33 -7.13
CA TYR A 129 -19.61 13.75 -7.55
C TYR A 129 -20.21 14.85 -6.67
N GLY A 130 -19.43 15.43 -5.75
CA GLY A 130 -19.89 16.52 -4.89
C GLY A 130 -20.95 16.08 -3.87
N LEU A 131 -20.95 14.80 -3.48
CA LEU A 131 -21.84 14.26 -2.46
C LEU A 131 -21.31 14.57 -1.05
N ASN A 132 -22.17 14.52 -0.02
CA ASN A 132 -21.69 14.56 1.36
C ASN A 132 -21.08 13.21 1.73
N VAL A 133 -19.85 13.24 2.27
CA VAL A 133 -19.06 12.05 2.55
C VAL A 133 -18.73 11.98 4.04
N LEU A 134 -19.10 10.86 4.65
CA LEU A 134 -18.64 10.42 5.96
C LEU A 134 -17.77 9.18 5.75
N ALA A 135 -16.53 9.26 6.13
CA ALA A 135 -15.58 8.14 6.02
C ALA A 135 -14.91 7.92 7.37
N SER A 136 -14.80 6.68 7.79
CA SER A 136 -14.00 6.35 8.97
C SER A 136 -13.26 5.03 8.80
N ASP A 137 -12.18 4.91 9.55
CA ASP A 137 -11.43 3.67 9.68
C ASP A 137 -10.84 3.60 11.09
N LEU A 138 -10.70 2.40 11.61
CA LEU A 138 -10.04 2.17 12.89
C LEU A 138 -8.54 2.46 12.81
N ASN A 139 -7.95 2.29 11.62
CA ASN A 139 -6.51 2.33 11.41
C ASN A 139 -6.02 3.76 11.08
N PRO A 140 -5.13 4.35 11.90
CA PRO A 140 -4.59 5.69 11.68
C PRO A 140 -3.92 5.89 10.32
N VAL A 141 -3.24 4.86 9.79
CA VAL A 141 -2.59 4.92 8.47
C VAL A 141 -3.63 5.11 7.35
N ALA A 142 -4.80 4.46 7.47
CA ALA A 142 -5.91 4.66 6.54
C ALA A 142 -6.46 6.09 6.63
N VAL A 143 -6.68 6.60 7.85
CA VAL A 143 -7.19 7.96 8.09
C VAL A 143 -6.27 9.02 7.48
N VAL A 144 -4.96 8.96 7.76
CA VAL A 144 -3.96 9.88 7.19
C VAL A 144 -3.94 9.79 5.66
N THR A 145 -4.01 8.56 5.13
CA THR A 145 -4.04 8.34 3.67
C THR A 145 -5.30 8.95 3.02
N MET A 146 -6.46 8.81 3.65
CA MET A 146 -7.72 9.40 3.16
C MET A 146 -7.69 10.94 3.19
N LYS A 147 -7.17 11.54 4.28
CA LYS A 147 -6.99 12.99 4.36
C LYS A 147 -6.13 13.51 3.21
N ALA A 148 -5.00 12.85 2.96
CA ALA A 148 -4.10 13.20 1.87
C ALA A 148 -4.71 12.96 0.47
N ALA A 149 -5.57 11.95 0.32
CA ALA A 149 -6.17 11.64 -0.98
C ALA A 149 -7.39 12.51 -1.34
N MET A 150 -8.13 13.01 -0.34
CA MET A 150 -9.42 13.67 -0.56
C MET A 150 -9.49 15.05 0.10
N GLU A 151 -9.24 15.15 1.40
CA GLU A 151 -9.48 16.37 2.16
C GLU A 151 -8.58 17.51 1.68
N TYR A 152 -7.27 17.29 1.60
CA TYR A 152 -6.34 18.33 1.20
C TYR A 152 -6.43 18.72 -0.28
N PRO A 153 -6.54 17.79 -1.25
CA PRO A 153 -6.78 18.14 -2.65
C PRO A 153 -8.03 18.98 -2.87
N VAL A 154 -9.13 18.67 -2.16
CA VAL A 154 -10.37 19.44 -2.24
C VAL A 154 -10.24 20.81 -1.58
N LYS A 155 -9.56 20.90 -0.43
CA LYS A 155 -9.43 22.13 0.35
C LYS A 155 -8.45 23.12 -0.24
N PHE A 156 -7.29 22.65 -0.68
CA PHE A 156 -6.18 23.49 -1.11
C PHE A 156 -5.97 23.50 -2.63
N GLY A 157 -6.54 22.54 -3.36
CA GLY A 157 -6.36 22.43 -4.80
C GLY A 157 -4.90 22.26 -5.23
N PRO A 158 -4.57 22.53 -6.51
CA PRO A 158 -3.23 22.35 -7.06
C PRO A 158 -2.17 23.30 -6.49
N ASP A 159 -2.57 24.42 -5.87
CA ASP A 159 -1.64 25.42 -5.35
C ASP A 159 -0.77 24.89 -4.21
N LEU A 160 -1.28 23.95 -3.41
CA LEU A 160 -0.51 23.31 -2.34
C LEU A 160 0.72 22.55 -2.87
N GLN A 161 0.73 22.14 -4.14
CA GLN A 161 1.87 21.46 -4.75
C GLN A 161 3.16 22.27 -4.63
N VAL A 162 3.08 23.59 -4.79
CA VAL A 162 4.25 24.48 -4.70
C VAL A 162 4.90 24.42 -3.32
N ASP A 163 4.08 24.39 -2.27
CA ASP A 163 4.57 24.31 -0.89
C ASP A 163 5.11 22.90 -0.58
N ILE A 164 4.43 21.86 -1.05
CA ILE A 164 4.92 20.49 -0.94
C ILE A 164 6.31 20.36 -1.58
N ASP A 165 6.47 20.81 -2.83
CA ASP A 165 7.72 20.72 -3.57
C ASP A 165 8.86 21.48 -2.86
N ARG A 166 8.56 22.68 -2.35
CA ARG A 166 9.51 23.48 -1.59
C ARG A 166 10.03 22.74 -0.36
N TRP A 167 9.14 22.17 0.45
CA TRP A 167 9.53 21.50 1.70
C TRP A 167 10.14 20.12 1.47
N VAL A 168 9.66 19.38 0.48
CA VAL A 168 10.28 18.14 0.04
C VAL A 168 11.73 18.37 -0.42
N LYS A 169 11.95 19.45 -1.20
CA LYS A 169 13.30 19.84 -1.61
C LYS A 169 14.17 20.24 -0.42
N TRP A 170 13.64 21.02 0.52
CA TRP A 170 14.38 21.43 1.72
C TRP A 170 14.85 20.22 2.54
N VAL A 171 13.97 19.24 2.77
CA VAL A 171 14.31 18.00 3.47
C VAL A 171 15.40 17.23 2.72
N GLY A 172 15.31 17.13 1.39
CA GLY A 172 16.31 16.47 0.56
C GLY A 172 17.68 17.13 0.63
N ASP A 173 17.73 18.46 0.49
CA ASP A 173 18.96 19.25 0.56
C ASP A 173 19.67 19.13 1.94
N GLU A 174 18.90 19.08 3.03
CA GLU A 174 19.45 18.87 4.39
C GLU A 174 19.91 17.42 4.59
N ALA A 175 19.18 16.45 4.04
CA ALA A 175 19.55 15.04 4.11
C ALA A 175 20.86 14.76 3.36
N GLU A 176 21.06 15.34 2.17
CA GLU A 176 22.31 15.21 1.42
C GLU A 176 23.51 15.68 2.24
N LYS A 177 23.38 16.82 2.93
CA LYS A 177 24.47 17.37 3.76
C LYS A 177 24.82 16.47 4.94
N ARG A 178 23.78 15.96 5.66
CA ARG A 178 23.98 15.18 6.89
C ARG A 178 24.42 13.75 6.62
N LEU A 179 24.04 13.20 5.47
CA LEU A 179 24.32 11.79 5.13
C LEU A 179 25.58 11.61 4.27
N ALA A 180 26.17 12.70 3.73
CA ALA A 180 27.30 12.63 2.80
C ALA A 180 28.48 11.79 3.30
N GLU A 181 28.83 11.85 4.57
CA GLU A 181 29.94 11.11 5.16
C GLU A 181 29.71 9.59 5.19
N PHE A 182 28.44 9.15 5.22
CA PHE A 182 28.07 7.73 5.26
C PHE A 182 27.95 7.08 3.89
N PHE A 183 27.96 7.90 2.84
CA PHE A 183 27.89 7.46 1.44
C PHE A 183 29.06 8.06 0.61
N PRO A 184 30.30 7.85 1.01
CA PRO A 184 31.43 8.47 0.35
C PRO A 184 31.58 8.01 -1.08
N SER A 185 31.82 8.95 -1.99
CA SER A 185 32.13 8.64 -3.39
C SER A 185 33.59 8.22 -3.54
N THR A 186 33.86 7.33 -4.52
CA THR A 186 35.24 6.98 -4.88
C THR A 186 35.92 8.19 -5.50
N PRO A 187 37.09 8.65 -4.97
CA PRO A 187 37.78 9.81 -5.50
C PRO A 187 38.09 9.70 -7.00
N LYS A 188 37.89 10.77 -7.74
CA LYS A 188 38.12 10.87 -9.19
C LYS A 188 37.27 9.91 -10.03
N SER A 189 36.26 9.26 -9.47
CA SER A 189 35.30 8.44 -10.20
C SER A 189 34.11 9.30 -10.63
N GLU A 190 33.60 9.06 -11.83
CA GLU A 190 32.32 9.63 -12.31
C GLU A 190 31.12 8.77 -11.90
N GLU A 191 31.33 7.77 -11.05
CA GLU A 191 30.30 6.85 -10.61
C GLU A 191 29.37 7.50 -9.58
N VAL A 192 28.08 7.45 -9.86
CA VAL A 192 27.03 7.81 -8.92
C VAL A 192 26.38 6.52 -8.45
N VAL A 193 26.66 6.12 -7.21
CA VAL A 193 26.12 4.89 -6.63
C VAL A 193 24.61 5.06 -6.44
N GLN A 194 23.85 4.12 -6.97
CA GLN A 194 22.40 4.08 -6.86
C GLN A 194 21.95 3.12 -5.75
N ASN A 195 22.53 1.90 -5.73
CA ASN A 195 22.14 0.86 -4.79
C ASN A 195 23.33 0.03 -4.32
N TYR A 196 23.26 -0.41 -3.08
CA TYR A 196 24.13 -1.40 -2.46
C TYR A 196 23.36 -2.71 -2.32
N LEU A 197 23.96 -3.84 -2.73
CA LEU A 197 23.31 -5.14 -2.69
C LEU A 197 23.93 -6.00 -1.59
N TRP A 198 23.14 -6.32 -0.59
CA TRP A 198 23.53 -7.01 0.63
C TRP A 198 23.00 -8.43 0.70
N ALA A 199 23.76 -9.33 1.30
CA ALA A 199 23.31 -10.64 1.74
C ALA A 199 23.40 -10.72 3.27
N HIS A 200 22.40 -11.33 3.91
CA HIS A 200 22.53 -11.71 5.31
C HIS A 200 23.59 -12.75 5.50
N THR A 201 24.31 -12.73 6.63
CA THR A 201 25.31 -13.73 6.93
C THR A 201 25.03 -14.46 8.23
N VAL A 202 25.42 -15.74 8.25
CA VAL A 202 25.46 -16.59 9.44
C VAL A 202 26.83 -17.25 9.57
N VAL A 203 27.16 -17.67 10.77
CA VAL A 203 28.37 -18.47 11.01
C VAL A 203 28.04 -19.94 10.86
N CYS A 204 28.75 -20.63 9.99
CA CYS A 204 28.60 -22.07 9.81
C CYS A 204 29.00 -22.81 11.10
N PRO A 205 28.12 -23.65 11.70
CA PRO A 205 28.46 -24.35 12.94
C PRO A 205 29.60 -25.36 12.79
N SER A 206 29.82 -25.87 11.56
CA SER A 206 30.83 -26.90 11.30
C SER A 206 32.24 -26.34 11.07
N CYS A 207 32.39 -25.34 10.21
CA CYS A 207 33.73 -24.83 9.84
C CYS A 207 33.99 -23.38 10.32
N GLN A 208 33.02 -22.74 10.97
CA GLN A 208 33.11 -21.37 11.50
C GLN A 208 33.30 -20.29 10.39
N SER A 209 33.05 -20.63 9.14
CA SER A 209 33.08 -19.62 8.07
C SER A 209 31.83 -18.74 8.12
N VAL A 210 31.98 -17.46 7.83
CA VAL A 210 30.88 -16.51 7.61
C VAL A 210 30.28 -16.79 6.23
N VAL A 211 29.00 -17.19 6.22
CA VAL A 211 28.28 -17.61 5.01
C VAL A 211 27.24 -16.59 4.62
N PRO A 212 27.36 -15.94 3.45
CA PRO A 212 26.32 -15.08 2.93
C PRO A 212 25.15 -15.94 2.40
N LEU A 213 23.93 -15.59 2.80
CA LEU A 213 22.71 -16.29 2.43
C LEU A 213 22.06 -15.61 1.22
N SER A 214 21.96 -16.34 0.12
CA SER A 214 21.25 -15.84 -1.07
C SER A 214 20.56 -16.96 -1.83
N PRO A 215 19.29 -16.78 -2.22
CA PRO A 215 18.55 -17.73 -3.05
C PRO A 215 18.91 -17.59 -4.54
N ASN A 216 19.63 -16.52 -4.91
CA ASN A 216 20.17 -16.30 -6.25
C ASN A 216 21.27 -15.24 -6.21
N TRP A 217 22.19 -15.30 -7.16
CA TRP A 217 23.32 -14.37 -7.29
C TRP A 217 23.21 -13.46 -8.52
N TRP A 218 22.00 -13.32 -9.07
CA TRP A 218 21.76 -12.43 -10.19
C TRP A 218 21.76 -10.96 -9.78
N LEU A 219 22.42 -10.10 -10.59
CA LEU A 219 22.38 -8.65 -10.47
C LEU A 219 21.46 -8.04 -11.54
N SER A 220 21.60 -8.46 -12.79
CA SER A 220 20.79 -7.95 -13.90
C SER A 220 20.58 -9.00 -15.00
N LYS A 221 19.32 -9.16 -15.38
CA LYS A 221 18.87 -9.92 -16.56
C LYS A 221 18.03 -9.02 -17.48
N THR A 222 18.34 -7.72 -17.55
CA THR A 222 17.56 -6.77 -18.32
C THR A 222 17.60 -7.08 -19.81
N SER A 223 16.44 -6.98 -20.44
CA SER A 223 16.33 -7.01 -21.90
C SER A 223 15.73 -5.68 -22.36
N ASN A 224 16.43 -4.98 -23.25
CA ASN A 224 15.92 -3.75 -23.83
C ASN A 224 14.75 -4.07 -24.78
N TYR A 225 13.65 -3.32 -24.61
CA TYR A 225 12.54 -3.36 -25.55
C TYR A 225 12.85 -2.45 -26.75
N ALA A 226 12.90 -3.02 -27.94
CA ALA A 226 12.91 -2.27 -29.18
C ALA A 226 11.48 -1.94 -29.58
N GLY A 227 10.86 -0.92 -28.97
CA GLY A 227 9.55 -0.37 -29.37
C GLY A 227 8.31 -1.30 -29.29
N LYS A 228 7.11 -0.72 -29.38
CA LYS A 228 5.85 -1.48 -29.48
C LYS A 228 5.82 -2.32 -30.75
N GLY A 229 5.73 -3.64 -30.63
CA GLY A 229 5.57 -4.56 -31.76
C GLY A 229 6.85 -5.16 -32.33
N GLN A 230 8.04 -4.84 -31.80
CA GLN A 230 9.30 -5.45 -32.20
C GLN A 230 9.74 -6.57 -31.26
N ALA A 231 10.39 -7.61 -31.79
CA ALA A 231 10.95 -8.69 -30.99
C ALA A 231 11.97 -8.15 -29.99
N ARG A 232 11.93 -8.66 -28.74
CA ARG A 232 12.89 -8.32 -27.70
C ARG A 232 14.32 -8.61 -28.18
N LYS A 233 15.11 -7.57 -28.42
CA LYS A 233 16.53 -7.71 -28.69
C LYS A 233 17.28 -7.52 -27.38
N VAL A 234 17.87 -8.58 -26.84
CA VAL A 234 18.75 -8.49 -25.66
C VAL A 234 20.06 -7.84 -26.12
N THR A 235 20.21 -6.54 -25.86
CA THR A 235 21.38 -5.76 -26.26
C THR A 235 22.30 -5.44 -25.08
N SER A 236 21.80 -5.55 -23.83
CA SER A 236 22.56 -5.27 -22.61
C SER A 236 23.31 -6.51 -22.12
N ASP A 237 24.43 -6.27 -21.46
CA ASP A 237 25.13 -7.31 -20.72
C ASP A 237 24.29 -7.76 -19.51
N TRP A 238 24.41 -9.04 -19.17
CA TRP A 238 23.87 -9.61 -17.96
C TRP A 238 24.96 -9.63 -16.89
N TYR A 239 24.56 -9.48 -15.65
CA TYR A 239 25.46 -9.40 -14.50
C TYR A 239 25.04 -10.36 -13.41
N ALA A 240 26.01 -11.01 -12.80
CA ALA A 240 25.86 -11.84 -11.61
C ALA A 240 27.13 -11.75 -10.75
N VAL A 241 27.09 -12.32 -9.55
CA VAL A 241 28.29 -12.57 -8.76
C VAL A 241 28.46 -14.07 -8.55
N LYS A 242 29.73 -14.50 -8.43
CA LYS A 242 30.10 -15.86 -8.08
C LYS A 242 30.73 -15.84 -6.69
N PRO A 243 30.14 -16.56 -5.72
CA PRO A 243 30.74 -16.70 -4.40
C PRO A 243 31.97 -17.59 -4.44
N ILE A 244 33.09 -17.10 -3.88
CA ILE A 244 34.40 -17.79 -3.83
C ILE A 244 34.74 -18.05 -2.36
N PRO A 245 34.77 -19.32 -1.88
CA PRO A 245 35.18 -19.63 -0.52
C PRO A 245 36.63 -19.22 -0.25
N ASN A 246 36.84 -18.44 0.83
CA ASN A 246 38.14 -18.07 1.33
C ASN A 246 38.42 -18.86 2.63
N LEU A 247 39.18 -19.93 2.48
CA LEU A 247 39.48 -20.87 3.57
C LEU A 247 40.35 -20.24 4.68
N THR A 248 41.26 -19.36 4.31
CA THR A 248 42.17 -18.69 5.24
C THR A 248 41.43 -17.70 6.12
N GLU A 249 40.62 -16.86 5.50
CA GLU A 249 39.84 -15.80 6.20
C GLU A 249 38.52 -16.30 6.75
N LYS A 250 38.16 -17.55 6.54
CA LYS A 250 36.88 -18.17 6.92
C LYS A 250 35.67 -17.31 6.53
N ARG A 251 35.68 -16.86 5.29
CA ARG A 251 34.59 -16.05 4.69
C ARG A 251 34.35 -16.44 3.24
N VAL A 252 33.39 -15.82 2.62
CA VAL A 252 33.12 -15.96 1.18
C VAL A 252 33.41 -14.61 0.51
N ASP A 253 34.31 -14.59 -0.45
CA ASP A 253 34.58 -13.45 -1.33
C ASP A 253 33.73 -13.58 -2.61
N PHE A 254 33.71 -12.55 -3.44
CA PHE A 254 32.89 -12.53 -4.66
C PHE A 254 33.70 -12.17 -5.89
N GLU A 255 33.31 -12.76 -7.02
CA GLU A 255 33.79 -12.41 -8.36
C GLU A 255 32.61 -11.85 -9.17
N LEU A 256 32.81 -10.73 -9.87
CA LEU A 256 31.79 -10.16 -10.75
C LEU A 256 31.80 -10.87 -12.10
N ILE A 257 30.68 -11.43 -12.49
CA ILE A 257 30.47 -12.08 -13.78
C ILE A 257 29.65 -11.14 -14.67
N LYS A 258 30.24 -10.78 -15.82
CA LYS A 258 29.60 -9.96 -16.85
C LYS A 258 29.65 -10.67 -18.19
N GLY A 259 28.57 -10.69 -18.93
CA GLY A 259 28.56 -11.30 -20.24
C GLY A 259 27.23 -11.18 -20.97
N LYS A 260 27.08 -11.87 -22.07
CA LYS A 260 25.85 -11.91 -22.85
C LYS A 260 24.94 -13.04 -22.34
N LYS A 261 23.64 -12.94 -22.66
CA LYS A 261 22.73 -14.05 -22.43
C LYS A 261 23.19 -15.31 -23.12
N GLY A 262 23.42 -16.36 -22.36
CA GLY A 262 23.76 -17.70 -22.83
C GLY A 262 22.54 -18.58 -23.10
N LYS A 263 22.71 -19.89 -23.03
CA LYS A 263 21.60 -20.86 -23.18
C LYS A 263 20.75 -20.87 -21.90
N GLY A 264 19.42 -20.80 -22.07
CA GLY A 264 18.51 -20.79 -20.91
C GLY A 264 18.72 -19.56 -20.02
N THR A 265 19.04 -19.77 -18.74
CA THR A 265 19.32 -18.76 -17.72
C THR A 265 20.81 -18.68 -17.36
N THR A 266 21.73 -18.73 -18.36
CA THR A 266 23.19 -18.62 -18.15
C THR A 266 23.73 -17.29 -18.67
N ILE A 267 24.92 -16.91 -18.19
CA ILE A 267 25.72 -15.82 -18.73
C ILE A 267 26.87 -16.44 -19.55
N LYS A 268 26.96 -16.05 -20.82
CA LYS A 268 28.08 -16.40 -21.68
C LYS A 268 29.20 -15.38 -21.48
N THR A 269 30.36 -15.87 -21.02
CA THR A 269 31.61 -15.12 -20.87
C THR A 269 32.66 -15.66 -21.88
N ASP A 270 33.84 -15.05 -21.90
CA ASP A 270 34.97 -15.54 -22.72
C ASP A 270 35.47 -16.89 -22.20
N ASP A 271 35.35 -17.16 -20.89
CA ASP A 271 35.82 -18.40 -20.25
C ASP A 271 34.76 -19.53 -20.26
N GLY A 272 33.58 -19.28 -20.81
CA GLY A 272 32.48 -20.26 -20.87
C GLY A 272 31.12 -19.74 -20.41
N GLU A 273 30.23 -20.67 -20.05
CA GLU A 273 28.91 -20.34 -19.55
C GLU A 273 28.85 -20.45 -18.01
N TYR A 274 28.35 -19.42 -17.37
CA TYR A 274 28.12 -19.36 -15.91
C TYR A 274 26.64 -19.39 -15.59
N ASN A 275 26.25 -20.29 -14.69
CA ASN A 275 24.89 -20.35 -14.12
C ASN A 275 24.91 -19.94 -12.64
N PRO A 276 24.41 -18.74 -12.28
CA PRO A 276 24.37 -18.30 -10.88
C PRO A 276 23.54 -19.20 -9.95
N ASP A 277 22.56 -19.93 -10.50
CA ASP A 277 21.66 -20.78 -9.71
C ASP A 277 22.37 -22.04 -9.16
N ASP A 278 23.54 -22.40 -9.70
CA ASP A 278 24.37 -23.52 -9.19
C ASP A 278 25.11 -23.17 -7.89
N TYR A 279 25.14 -21.89 -7.51
CA TYR A 279 25.91 -21.35 -6.37
C TYR A 279 25.03 -20.80 -5.25
N ILE A 280 23.74 -21.08 -5.25
CA ILE A 280 22.81 -20.63 -4.20
C ILE A 280 23.25 -21.15 -2.82
N THR A 281 23.11 -20.33 -1.80
CA THR A 281 23.53 -20.62 -0.42
C THR A 281 22.37 -20.76 0.56
N VAL A 282 21.14 -20.46 0.13
CA VAL A 282 19.94 -20.71 0.92
C VAL A 282 18.76 -21.06 0.03
N SER A 283 17.97 -22.05 0.47
CA SER A 283 16.70 -22.42 -0.17
C SER A 283 15.70 -22.87 0.88
N ARG A 284 14.48 -22.33 0.85
CA ARG A 284 13.38 -22.67 1.77
C ARG A 284 13.78 -22.59 3.25
N GLY A 285 14.58 -21.58 3.65
CA GLY A 285 15.05 -21.40 5.01
C GLY A 285 16.30 -22.19 5.38
N VAL A 286 16.71 -23.19 4.59
CA VAL A 286 17.88 -24.03 4.86
C VAL A 286 19.09 -23.48 4.11
N GLY A 287 20.18 -23.23 4.84
CA GLY A 287 21.45 -22.75 4.32
C GLY A 287 22.39 -23.89 3.90
N ARG A 288 23.31 -23.58 2.96
CA ARG A 288 24.41 -24.46 2.59
C ARG A 288 25.74 -23.68 2.62
N CYS A 289 26.68 -24.16 3.40
CA CYS A 289 27.99 -23.53 3.49
C CYS A 289 28.82 -23.80 2.22
N PRO A 290 29.22 -22.79 1.45
CA PRO A 290 30.03 -23.01 0.25
C PRO A 290 31.48 -23.42 0.58
N THR A 291 31.94 -23.21 1.83
CA THR A 291 33.31 -23.55 2.29
C THR A 291 33.46 -25.05 2.59
N CYS A 292 32.51 -25.63 3.36
CA CYS A 292 32.62 -27.05 3.76
C CYS A 292 31.51 -27.95 3.20
N GLY A 293 30.52 -27.38 2.48
CA GLY A 293 29.41 -28.11 1.88
C GLY A 293 28.29 -28.50 2.86
N ASN A 294 28.47 -28.30 4.18
CA ASN A 294 27.50 -28.71 5.19
C ASN A 294 26.22 -27.85 5.16
N ILE A 295 25.11 -28.45 5.56
CA ILE A 295 23.81 -27.83 5.70
C ILE A 295 23.79 -27.00 6.98
N ILE A 296 23.13 -25.85 6.93
CA ILE A 296 22.84 -24.97 8.07
C ILE A 296 21.31 -24.92 8.19
N GLU A 297 20.80 -25.61 9.21
CA GLU A 297 19.36 -25.76 9.41
C GLU A 297 18.68 -24.42 9.74
N ASP A 298 17.40 -24.30 9.44
CA ASP A 298 16.58 -23.10 9.67
C ASP A 298 16.59 -22.67 11.15
N GLU A 299 16.53 -23.63 12.07
CA GLU A 299 16.60 -23.38 13.51
C GLU A 299 17.93 -22.77 13.92
N VAL A 300 19.04 -23.17 13.30
CA VAL A 300 20.38 -22.58 13.55
C VAL A 300 20.44 -21.14 13.07
N ILE A 301 19.89 -20.87 11.88
CA ILE A 301 19.81 -19.52 11.32
C ILE A 301 18.97 -18.62 12.21
N LYS A 302 17.77 -19.06 12.62
CA LYS A 302 16.88 -18.33 13.53
C LYS A 302 17.49 -18.12 14.92
N SER A 303 18.16 -19.13 15.48
CA SER A 303 18.87 -19.02 16.76
C SER A 303 19.96 -17.95 16.73
N GLN A 304 20.77 -17.91 15.66
CA GLN A 304 21.78 -16.86 15.49
C GLN A 304 21.14 -15.49 15.30
N ALA A 305 20.07 -15.39 14.48
CA ALA A 305 19.34 -14.15 14.28
C ALA A 305 18.77 -13.56 15.58
N GLN A 306 18.25 -14.42 16.47
CA GLN A 306 17.66 -14.01 17.75
C GLN A 306 18.67 -13.70 18.85
N SER A 307 19.87 -14.32 18.81
CA SER A 307 20.88 -14.15 19.85
C SER A 307 21.83 -12.99 19.57
N VAL A 308 22.39 -12.94 18.37
CA VAL A 308 23.42 -11.95 17.98
C VAL A 308 23.03 -11.08 16.78
N GLY A 309 21.89 -11.38 16.16
CA GLY A 309 21.47 -10.77 14.90
C GLY A 309 22.11 -11.45 13.68
N LEU A 310 21.48 -11.31 12.52
CA LEU A 310 22.11 -11.69 11.24
C LEU A 310 23.18 -10.66 10.88
N GLY A 311 24.33 -11.13 10.43
CA GLY A 311 25.35 -10.26 9.85
C GLY A 311 24.96 -9.76 8.44
N HIS A 312 25.79 -8.89 7.87
CA HIS A 312 25.56 -8.29 6.55
C HIS A 312 26.84 -8.32 5.74
N GLN A 313 26.78 -8.76 4.49
CA GLN A 313 27.89 -8.70 3.55
C GLN A 313 27.47 -8.01 2.26
N LEU A 314 28.17 -6.91 1.93
CA LEU A 314 28.00 -6.20 0.66
C LEU A 314 28.65 -7.01 -0.47
N TYR A 315 27.83 -7.50 -1.40
CA TYR A 315 28.33 -8.35 -2.48
C TYR A 315 28.39 -7.65 -3.85
N ALA A 316 27.64 -6.57 -4.04
CA ALA A 316 27.71 -5.77 -5.25
C ALA A 316 27.21 -4.33 -5.03
N VAL A 317 27.63 -3.43 -5.90
CA VAL A 317 27.20 -2.03 -5.96
C VAL A 317 26.71 -1.73 -7.36
N ALA A 318 25.51 -1.15 -7.45
CA ALA A 318 24.92 -0.68 -8.70
C ALA A 318 25.11 0.84 -8.83
N TYR A 319 25.65 1.28 -9.95
CA TYR A 319 26.00 2.68 -10.19
C TYR A 319 25.67 3.14 -11.62
N LYS A 320 25.66 4.45 -11.83
CA LYS A 320 25.55 5.08 -13.14
C LYS A 320 26.74 6.00 -13.39
N LYS A 321 27.10 6.18 -14.66
CA LYS A 321 28.03 7.24 -15.14
C LYS A 321 27.24 8.20 -16.02
N GLY A 322 26.95 9.38 -15.49
CA GLY A 322 26.12 10.35 -16.18
C GLY A 322 24.72 9.78 -16.53
N LYS A 323 24.34 9.84 -17.81
CA LYS A 323 23.06 9.30 -18.32
C LYS A 323 23.13 7.84 -18.80
N SER A 324 24.19 7.09 -18.42
CA SER A 324 24.37 5.70 -18.83
C SER A 324 23.33 4.77 -18.21
N SER A 325 23.22 3.56 -18.76
CA SER A 325 22.50 2.44 -18.12
C SER A 325 23.17 2.06 -16.80
N LEU A 326 22.39 1.41 -15.91
CA LEU A 326 22.91 0.91 -14.64
C LEU A 326 24.00 -0.16 -14.89
N GLU A 327 25.13 0.00 -14.22
CA GLU A 327 26.26 -0.92 -14.21
C GLU A 327 26.52 -1.44 -12.80
N PHE A 328 27.33 -2.50 -12.69
CA PHE A 328 27.61 -3.15 -11.42
C PHE A 328 29.12 -3.33 -11.22
N ARG A 329 29.55 -3.24 -9.97
CA ARG A 329 30.90 -3.55 -9.49
C ARG A 329 30.85 -4.25 -8.13
N LEU A 330 31.95 -4.84 -7.72
CA LEU A 330 32.14 -5.28 -6.34
C LEU A 330 32.32 -4.07 -5.41
N SER A 331 32.14 -4.28 -4.10
CA SER A 331 32.40 -3.26 -3.09
C SER A 331 33.88 -2.84 -3.07
N ASN A 332 34.14 -1.57 -2.80
CA ASN A 332 35.48 -1.03 -2.59
C ASN A 332 35.66 -0.55 -1.13
N GLU A 333 36.84 -0.05 -0.82
CA GLU A 333 37.19 0.43 0.52
C GLU A 333 36.33 1.60 0.98
N PHE A 334 35.86 2.49 0.08
CA PHE A 334 35.00 3.63 0.41
C PHE A 334 33.58 3.18 0.79
N ASP A 335 33.03 2.21 0.07
CA ASP A 335 31.71 1.63 0.40
C ASP A 335 31.74 1.01 1.81
N ILE A 336 32.81 0.30 2.15
CA ILE A 336 32.99 -0.34 3.44
C ILE A 336 33.29 0.68 4.55
N ALA A 337 34.06 1.74 4.26
CA ALA A 337 34.35 2.81 5.23
C ALA A 337 33.05 3.55 5.62
N GLY A 338 32.22 3.96 4.65
CA GLY A 338 30.93 4.58 4.93
C GLY A 338 29.99 3.69 5.74
N TRP A 339 29.96 2.40 5.45
CA TRP A 339 29.23 1.41 6.23
C TRP A 339 29.70 1.31 7.68
N LYS A 340 31.01 1.19 7.92
CA LYS A 340 31.58 1.12 9.27
C LYS A 340 31.31 2.39 10.06
N LEU A 341 31.47 3.55 9.42
CA LEU A 341 31.18 4.85 10.04
C LEU A 341 29.70 4.93 10.46
N SER A 342 28.77 4.46 9.62
CA SER A 342 27.35 4.46 9.96
C SER A 342 27.03 3.59 11.18
N GLN A 343 27.69 2.43 11.32
CA GLN A 343 27.54 1.56 12.49
C GLN A 343 28.05 2.21 13.77
N GLU A 344 29.19 2.88 13.71
CA GLU A 344 29.79 3.58 14.84
C GLU A 344 28.94 4.78 15.24
N TYR A 345 28.51 5.58 14.27
CA TYR A 345 27.66 6.74 14.51
C TYR A 345 26.33 6.33 15.14
N LEU A 346 25.68 5.29 14.64
CA LEU A 346 24.42 4.78 15.18
C LEU A 346 24.57 4.38 16.67
N LYS A 347 25.63 3.66 17.02
CA LYS A 347 25.92 3.30 18.42
C LYS A 347 26.09 4.52 19.32
N ASN A 348 26.74 5.57 18.85
CA ASN A 348 26.99 6.78 19.60
C ASN A 348 25.72 7.65 19.78
N GLN A 349 24.79 7.61 18.81
CA GLN A 349 23.54 8.35 18.84
C GLN A 349 22.37 7.59 19.48
N ASP A 350 22.50 6.28 19.63
CA ASP A 350 21.40 5.38 20.03
C ASP A 350 20.64 5.88 21.27
N TYR A 351 21.36 6.26 22.33
CA TYR A 351 20.76 6.79 23.56
C TYR A 351 19.96 8.08 23.32
N LYS A 352 20.51 9.03 22.56
CA LYS A 352 19.84 10.30 22.22
C LYS A 352 18.58 10.06 21.40
N TRP A 353 18.66 9.19 20.41
CA TRP A 353 17.55 8.89 19.50
C TRP A 353 16.45 8.08 20.18
N GLN A 354 16.79 7.20 21.13
CA GLN A 354 15.80 6.49 21.95
C GLN A 354 15.06 7.44 22.89
N ILE A 355 15.76 8.33 23.60
CA ILE A 355 15.12 9.33 24.47
C ILE A 355 14.17 10.23 23.67
N ASN A 356 14.58 10.67 22.50
CA ASN A 356 13.77 11.52 21.62
C ASN A 356 12.72 10.72 20.82
N ASN A 357 12.57 9.43 21.06
CA ASN A 357 11.64 8.55 20.38
C ASN A 357 11.74 8.58 18.85
N LEU A 358 12.96 8.64 18.31
CA LEU A 358 13.22 8.70 16.86
C LEU A 358 13.40 7.31 16.23
N ILE A 359 13.86 6.32 17.03
CA ILE A 359 14.01 4.92 16.57
C ILE A 359 12.73 4.15 16.85
N PRO A 360 12.20 3.37 15.88
CA PRO A 360 11.03 2.52 16.09
C PRO A 360 11.40 1.25 16.88
N ASN A 361 11.43 1.39 18.21
CA ASN A 361 11.83 0.34 19.16
C ASN A 361 10.65 -0.48 19.70
N GLU A 362 9.45 -0.26 19.20
CA GLU A 362 8.27 -1.05 19.51
C GLU A 362 8.47 -2.50 19.06
N TYR A 363 7.86 -3.45 19.81
CA TYR A 363 7.93 -4.86 19.49
C TYR A 363 6.97 -5.23 18.36
N ILE A 364 7.41 -6.12 17.49
CA ILE A 364 6.54 -6.76 16.49
C ILE A 364 5.71 -7.81 17.24
N ILE A 365 4.39 -7.65 17.25
CA ILE A 365 3.51 -8.48 18.07
C ILE A 365 3.11 -9.78 17.36
N ASN A 366 2.80 -9.71 16.07
CA ASN A 366 2.29 -10.84 15.29
C ASN A 366 3.21 -11.19 14.11
N ASP A 367 3.27 -12.47 13.79
CA ASP A 367 4.12 -13.02 12.73
C ASP A 367 3.33 -13.30 11.46
N HIS A 368 3.10 -12.23 10.70
CA HIS A 368 2.56 -12.37 9.35
C HIS A 368 3.69 -12.35 8.32
N GLY A 369 4.36 -13.50 8.12
CA GLY A 369 5.43 -13.66 7.15
C GLY A 369 6.74 -14.16 7.75
N GLN A 370 6.72 -14.73 8.94
CA GLN A 370 7.87 -15.34 9.63
C GLN A 370 8.97 -14.33 10.07
N ILE A 371 8.65 -13.04 10.11
CA ILE A 371 9.62 -12.00 10.48
C ILE A 371 10.10 -12.15 11.93
N LEU A 372 9.22 -12.60 12.87
CA LEU A 372 9.53 -12.80 14.28
C LEU A 372 10.63 -13.85 14.53
N GLY A 373 10.85 -14.74 13.59
CA GLY A 373 11.98 -15.66 13.61
C GLY A 373 13.34 -14.99 13.52
N TYR A 374 13.38 -13.72 13.02
CA TYR A 374 14.60 -12.99 12.71
C TYR A 374 14.67 -11.61 13.37
N CYS A 375 13.54 -10.94 13.60
CA CYS A 375 13.45 -9.59 14.14
C CYS A 375 12.35 -9.54 15.21
N LYS A 376 12.63 -8.91 16.36
CA LYS A 376 11.67 -8.73 17.46
C LYS A 376 11.09 -7.31 17.54
N GLN A 377 11.82 -6.34 17.06
CA GLN A 377 11.47 -4.91 17.10
C GLN A 377 11.53 -4.30 15.70
N TRP A 378 10.77 -3.25 15.46
CA TRP A 378 10.63 -2.63 14.13
C TRP A 378 11.94 -2.08 13.59
N PHE A 379 12.82 -1.50 14.40
CA PHE A 379 14.12 -1.00 13.93
C PHE A 379 15.02 -2.12 13.37
N GLN A 380 14.85 -3.36 13.81
CA GLN A 380 15.68 -4.48 13.39
C GLN A 380 15.44 -4.92 11.95
N ILE A 381 14.36 -4.47 11.32
CA ILE A 381 14.10 -4.75 9.89
C ILE A 381 14.91 -3.84 8.95
N PHE A 382 15.78 -3.02 9.49
CA PHE A 382 16.72 -2.17 8.74
C PHE A 382 18.15 -2.58 9.05
N ASN A 383 19.04 -2.43 8.07
CA ASN A 383 20.44 -2.48 8.36
C ASN A 383 20.88 -1.16 9.04
N PRO A 384 22.06 -1.10 9.70
CA PRO A 384 22.48 0.11 10.41
C PRO A 384 22.46 1.40 9.57
N ARG A 385 22.90 1.36 8.31
CA ARG A 385 22.91 2.55 7.45
C ARG A 385 21.53 2.91 6.91
N GLN A 386 20.67 1.93 6.64
CA GLN A 386 19.25 2.16 6.32
C GLN A 386 18.54 2.84 7.51
N LEU A 387 18.74 2.32 8.73
CA LEU A 387 18.15 2.90 9.92
C LEU A 387 18.63 4.33 10.17
N LEU A 388 19.95 4.55 10.11
CA LEU A 388 20.55 5.88 10.22
C LEU A 388 19.95 6.85 9.22
N THR A 389 19.82 6.46 7.95
CA THR A 389 19.23 7.28 6.89
C THR A 389 17.81 7.69 7.24
N LEU A 390 16.96 6.75 7.61
CA LEU A 390 15.55 7.00 7.89
C LEU A 390 15.34 7.83 9.17
N VAL A 391 16.11 7.58 10.23
CA VAL A 391 16.06 8.38 11.45
C VAL A 391 16.53 9.82 11.19
N THR A 392 17.55 10.01 10.36
CA THR A 392 17.99 11.34 9.93
C THR A 392 16.87 12.07 9.17
N TYR A 393 16.12 11.39 8.30
CA TYR A 393 14.95 11.99 7.65
C TYR A 393 13.86 12.38 8.66
N VAL A 394 13.59 11.56 9.68
CA VAL A 394 12.66 11.89 10.77
C VAL A 394 13.10 13.17 11.52
N GLU A 395 14.38 13.28 11.88
CA GLU A 395 14.93 14.48 12.53
C GLU A 395 14.70 15.72 11.65
N ILE A 396 15.07 15.65 10.38
CA ILE A 396 14.95 16.77 9.43
C ILE A 396 13.48 17.15 9.21
N ILE A 397 12.57 16.18 9.07
CA ILE A 397 11.13 16.45 8.95
C ILE A 397 10.60 17.14 10.19
N ASN A 398 11.02 16.73 11.39
CA ASN A 398 10.60 17.39 12.63
C ASN A 398 11.15 18.81 12.75
N GLU A 399 12.36 19.08 12.29
CA GLU A 399 12.89 20.45 12.18
C GLU A 399 12.12 21.29 11.15
N ALA A 400 11.85 20.72 9.96
CA ALA A 400 11.03 21.37 8.93
C ALA A 400 9.64 21.73 9.47
N LYS A 401 9.02 20.86 10.27
CA LYS A 401 7.72 21.09 10.89
C LYS A 401 7.67 22.36 11.72
N GLU A 402 8.71 22.64 12.52
CA GLU A 402 8.77 23.87 13.29
C GLU A 402 8.86 25.13 12.41
N LEU A 403 9.59 25.05 11.30
CA LEU A 403 9.65 26.13 10.32
C LEU A 403 8.31 26.32 9.58
N ILE A 404 7.65 25.23 9.21
CA ILE A 404 6.34 25.22 8.57
C ILE A 404 5.29 25.85 9.51
N ARG A 405 5.30 25.52 10.81
CA ARG A 405 4.41 26.12 11.81
C ARG A 405 4.57 27.61 11.96
N ALA A 406 5.79 28.13 11.77
CA ALA A 406 6.04 29.55 11.82
C ALA A 406 5.57 30.32 10.58
N GLU A 407 5.32 29.63 9.47
CA GLU A 407 5.02 30.23 8.16
C GLU A 407 3.54 30.08 7.73
N TYR A 408 2.87 28.99 8.14
CA TYR A 408 1.54 28.64 7.63
C TYR A 408 0.50 28.48 8.74
N GLU A 409 -0.79 28.63 8.35
CA GLU A 409 -1.92 28.33 9.20
C GLU A 409 -2.01 26.83 9.55
N PRO A 410 -2.58 26.45 10.72
CA PRO A 410 -2.57 25.10 11.25
C PRO A 410 -3.01 24.02 10.27
N GLU A 411 -4.07 24.26 9.50
CA GLU A 411 -4.59 23.29 8.53
C GLU A 411 -3.62 23.03 7.35
N LYS A 412 -2.89 24.05 6.94
CA LYS A 412 -1.87 23.94 5.89
C LYS A 412 -0.61 23.28 6.44
N VAL A 413 -0.25 23.53 7.70
CA VAL A 413 0.80 22.80 8.43
C VAL A 413 0.47 21.31 8.45
N GLU A 414 -0.75 20.96 8.84
CA GLU A 414 -1.24 19.58 8.84
C GLU A 414 -1.04 18.91 7.47
N ALA A 415 -1.48 19.56 6.40
CA ALA A 415 -1.38 19.03 5.06
C ALA A 415 0.08 18.83 4.62
N ILE A 416 0.93 19.85 4.71
CA ILE A 416 2.34 19.77 4.27
C ILE A 416 3.08 18.69 5.05
N CYS A 417 2.94 18.65 6.39
CA CYS A 417 3.59 17.64 7.23
C CYS A 417 3.12 16.22 6.91
N THR A 418 1.83 16.06 6.60
CA THR A 418 1.29 14.77 6.14
C THR A 418 1.97 14.30 4.87
N TYR A 419 2.16 15.15 3.88
CA TYR A 419 2.84 14.76 2.65
C TYR A 419 4.32 14.44 2.85
N LEU A 420 5.03 15.17 3.71
CA LEU A 420 6.41 14.82 4.08
C LEU A 420 6.50 13.44 4.74
N ALA A 421 5.57 13.12 5.64
CA ALA A 421 5.50 11.80 6.27
C ALA A 421 5.21 10.68 5.26
N LEU A 422 4.33 10.92 4.27
CA LEU A 422 4.04 9.94 3.21
C LEU A 422 5.24 9.71 2.27
N VAL A 423 6.07 10.73 2.02
CA VAL A 423 7.34 10.56 1.28
C VAL A 423 8.30 9.70 2.10
N LEU A 424 8.40 9.93 3.43
CA LEU A 424 9.21 9.09 4.33
C LEU A 424 8.75 7.63 4.28
N ASP A 425 7.45 7.36 4.37
CA ASP A 425 6.92 6.00 4.31
C ASP A 425 7.26 5.29 2.99
N ARG A 426 7.31 6.02 1.87
CA ARG A 426 7.81 5.45 0.62
C ARG A 426 9.29 5.11 0.68
N CYS A 427 10.09 5.90 1.42
CA CYS A 427 11.50 5.58 1.66
C CYS A 427 11.63 4.33 2.53
N VAL A 428 10.83 4.22 3.59
CA VAL A 428 10.76 3.04 4.48
C VAL A 428 10.43 1.78 3.68
N ASP A 429 9.39 1.84 2.83
CA ASP A 429 8.91 0.70 2.02
C ASP A 429 9.91 0.22 0.96
N ARG A 430 10.85 1.07 0.57
CA ARG A 430 11.86 0.75 -0.46
C ARG A 430 13.26 0.51 0.08
N ASN A 431 13.53 0.88 1.32
CA ASN A 431 14.87 0.85 1.90
C ASN A 431 14.92 0.11 3.23
N CYS A 432 14.50 -1.14 3.22
CA CYS A 432 14.52 -2.06 4.37
C CYS A 432 14.99 -3.46 3.95
N ARG A 433 15.24 -4.34 4.92
CA ARG A 433 15.64 -5.74 4.72
C ARG A 433 14.52 -6.64 4.17
N LEU A 434 13.33 -6.08 3.96
CA LEU A 434 12.18 -6.72 3.33
C LEU A 434 12.07 -6.35 1.85
N SER A 435 12.81 -5.34 1.37
CA SER A 435 12.79 -4.88 -0.02
C SER A 435 13.45 -5.91 -0.95
N ILE A 436 13.00 -5.99 -2.19
CA ILE A 436 13.42 -7.00 -3.15
C ILE A 436 14.17 -6.34 -4.31
N TRP A 437 15.31 -6.93 -4.71
CA TRP A 437 16.00 -6.56 -5.94
C TRP A 437 15.40 -7.29 -7.14
N HIS A 438 14.77 -6.56 -8.05
CA HIS A 438 14.14 -7.12 -9.25
C HIS A 438 15.16 -7.20 -10.41
N THR A 439 15.75 -8.37 -10.62
CA THR A 439 16.86 -8.59 -11.56
C THR A 439 16.51 -8.33 -13.04
N ALA A 440 15.24 -8.53 -13.44
CA ALA A 440 14.81 -8.28 -14.82
C ALA A 440 14.61 -6.79 -15.15
N ARG A 441 14.44 -5.93 -14.14
CA ARG A 441 14.29 -4.47 -14.28
C ARG A 441 15.47 -3.71 -13.72
N SER A 442 16.35 -4.37 -12.96
CA SER A 442 17.44 -3.77 -12.17
C SER A 442 16.94 -2.60 -11.31
N SER A 443 15.90 -2.88 -10.53
CA SER A 443 15.23 -1.89 -9.69
C SER A 443 14.81 -2.49 -8.36
N VAL A 444 14.62 -1.61 -7.36
CA VAL A 444 14.12 -2.00 -6.05
C VAL A 444 12.60 -2.09 -6.08
N GLU A 445 12.05 -3.24 -5.66
CA GLU A 445 10.63 -3.41 -5.39
C GLU A 445 10.35 -3.18 -3.90
N ARG A 446 9.15 -2.68 -3.62
CA ARG A 446 8.68 -2.35 -2.28
C ARG A 446 8.51 -3.60 -1.41
N ALA A 447 8.77 -3.49 -0.12
CA ALA A 447 8.52 -4.52 0.88
C ALA A 447 7.03 -4.91 0.93
N SER A 448 6.14 -3.94 0.83
CA SER A 448 4.69 -4.08 0.91
C SER A 448 4.02 -4.69 -0.34
N THR A 449 4.77 -5.18 -1.32
CA THR A 449 4.20 -5.83 -2.53
C THR A 449 3.49 -7.14 -2.19
N GLN A 450 3.91 -7.83 -1.15
CA GLN A 450 3.26 -9.02 -0.60
C GLN A 450 2.34 -8.62 0.56
N HIS A 451 1.26 -9.38 0.79
CA HIS A 451 0.40 -9.18 1.96
C HIS A 451 1.01 -9.89 3.19
N ALA A 452 2.30 -9.75 3.38
CA ALA A 452 3.09 -10.33 4.45
C ALA A 452 4.42 -9.58 4.60
N LEU A 453 4.98 -9.56 5.79
CA LEU A 453 6.28 -8.98 6.11
C LEU A 453 7.35 -10.10 6.10
N ASN A 454 7.92 -10.36 4.93
CA ASN A 454 8.92 -11.41 4.73
C ASN A 454 10.33 -10.82 4.69
N LEU A 455 11.23 -11.34 5.55
CA LEU A 455 12.65 -11.04 5.44
C LEU A 455 13.20 -11.61 4.14
N THR A 456 13.94 -10.81 3.39
CA THR A 456 14.66 -11.28 2.18
C THR A 456 16.09 -11.67 2.52
N TRP A 457 16.56 -12.80 2.00
CA TRP A 457 17.93 -13.27 2.28
C TRP A 457 19.01 -12.36 1.70
N ASN A 458 18.74 -11.79 0.54
CA ASN A 458 19.51 -10.72 -0.06
C ASN A 458 18.59 -9.52 -0.34
N TYR A 459 19.05 -8.33 -0.05
CA TYR A 459 18.23 -7.13 -0.12
C TYR A 459 19.03 -5.94 -0.68
N PRO A 460 18.35 -4.99 -1.35
CA PRO A 460 18.94 -3.73 -1.78
C PRO A 460 18.91 -2.69 -0.66
N GLU A 461 19.89 -1.81 -0.66
CA GLU A 461 19.89 -0.54 0.03
C GLU A 461 20.03 0.57 -1.00
N ILE A 462 19.12 1.52 -1.05
CA ILE A 462 19.20 2.67 -1.95
C ILE A 462 20.13 3.71 -1.31
N ASN A 463 20.91 4.42 -2.14
CA ASN A 463 21.77 5.49 -1.64
C ASN A 463 20.93 6.58 -0.94
N GLY A 464 21.12 6.72 0.37
CA GLY A 464 20.34 7.62 1.23
C GLY A 464 20.71 9.10 1.11
N MET A 465 21.89 9.40 0.57
CA MET A 465 22.38 10.78 0.44
C MET A 465 21.58 11.64 -0.56
N GLY A 466 20.67 11.09 -1.31
CA GLY A 466 19.84 11.85 -2.27
C GLY A 466 18.92 10.94 -3.09
N GLU A 467 19.44 9.88 -3.68
CA GLU A 467 18.70 9.00 -4.60
C GLU A 467 17.41 8.44 -3.97
N LEU A 468 17.44 8.02 -2.71
CA LEU A 468 16.29 7.48 -2.02
C LEU A 468 15.19 8.54 -1.86
N TRP A 469 15.52 9.68 -1.27
CA TRP A 469 14.55 10.74 -1.02
C TRP A 469 13.98 11.31 -2.31
N HIS A 470 14.84 11.73 -3.25
CA HIS A 470 14.41 12.35 -4.50
C HIS A 470 13.56 11.40 -5.35
N SER A 471 13.98 10.13 -5.50
CA SER A 471 13.19 9.16 -6.29
C SER A 471 11.80 8.88 -5.69
N CYS A 472 11.66 8.94 -4.36
CA CYS A 472 10.37 8.81 -3.70
C CYS A 472 9.53 10.09 -3.82
N ALA A 473 10.15 11.26 -3.70
CA ALA A 473 9.52 12.55 -3.78
C ALA A 473 9.02 12.90 -5.20
N ASP A 474 9.85 12.67 -6.23
CA ASP A 474 9.48 12.93 -7.63
C ASP A 474 8.26 12.11 -8.05
N ALA A 475 8.24 10.82 -7.67
CA ALA A 475 7.09 9.97 -7.92
C ALA A 475 5.85 10.46 -7.16
N PHE A 476 6.02 11.09 -6.00
CA PHE A 476 4.94 11.58 -5.16
C PHE A 476 4.35 12.92 -5.68
N ALA A 477 5.20 13.83 -6.13
CA ALA A 477 4.78 15.13 -6.67
C ALA A 477 3.79 14.97 -7.84
N SER A 478 4.06 14.01 -8.75
CA SER A 478 3.15 13.71 -9.86
C SER A 478 1.80 13.15 -9.41
N GLU A 479 1.73 12.46 -8.28
CA GLU A 479 0.50 11.85 -7.76
C GLU A 479 -0.44 12.90 -7.17
N TYR A 480 0.05 13.90 -6.42
CA TYR A 480 -0.80 14.95 -5.86
C TYR A 480 -1.50 15.76 -6.94
N THR A 481 -0.75 16.27 -7.92
CA THR A 481 -1.33 17.01 -9.07
C THR A 481 -2.37 16.15 -9.79
N SER A 482 -2.06 14.88 -10.06
CA SER A 482 -3.00 13.96 -10.70
C SER A 482 -4.26 13.71 -9.86
N LEU A 483 -4.16 13.71 -8.53
CA LEU A 483 -5.33 13.62 -7.65
C LEU A 483 -6.22 14.85 -7.75
N CYS A 484 -5.62 16.06 -7.73
CA CYS A 484 -6.38 17.30 -7.94
C CYS A 484 -7.12 17.29 -9.29
N GLU A 485 -6.48 16.84 -10.37
CA GLU A 485 -7.08 16.72 -11.70
C GLU A 485 -8.26 15.71 -11.75
N LEU A 486 -8.29 14.72 -10.85
CA LEU A 486 -9.40 13.78 -10.77
C LEU A 486 -10.66 14.40 -10.16
N PHE A 487 -10.53 15.44 -9.35
CA PHE A 487 -11.67 16.20 -8.81
C PHE A 487 -12.18 17.24 -9.83
N ASP A 488 -11.28 17.98 -10.49
CA ASP A 488 -11.66 19.08 -11.39
C ASP A 488 -10.71 19.20 -12.59
N LYS A 489 -11.25 19.43 -13.79
CA LYS A 489 -10.44 19.84 -14.94
C LYS A 489 -10.40 21.36 -15.03
N PRO A 490 -9.21 22.00 -15.14
CA PRO A 490 -9.04 23.45 -15.09
C PRO A 490 -9.69 24.26 -16.22
N ASN A 491 -10.42 23.66 -17.16
CA ASN A 491 -10.93 24.32 -18.38
C ASN A 491 -12.42 24.13 -18.64
N SER A 492 -13.26 23.87 -17.64
CA SER A 492 -14.70 23.96 -17.82
C SER A 492 -15.17 25.41 -17.62
N LEU A 493 -15.97 25.91 -18.57
CA LEU A 493 -16.65 27.19 -18.53
C LEU A 493 -17.11 27.53 -17.10
N ASP A 494 -16.82 28.74 -16.68
CA ASP A 494 -17.16 29.31 -15.39
C ASP A 494 -18.70 29.40 -15.26
N LEU A 495 -19.31 28.34 -14.73
CA LEU A 495 -20.73 28.28 -14.42
C LEU A 495 -20.85 28.20 -12.90
N SER A 496 -21.06 29.37 -12.30
CA SER A 496 -20.89 29.67 -10.87
C SER A 496 -21.88 29.00 -9.90
N ASP A 497 -22.85 28.22 -10.36
CA ASP A 497 -24.02 27.84 -9.52
C ASP A 497 -24.09 26.37 -9.11
N ILE A 498 -23.17 25.49 -9.52
CA ILE A 498 -23.12 24.12 -9.00
C ILE A 498 -21.88 23.95 -8.14
N PRO A 499 -22.01 23.41 -6.94
CA PRO A 499 -20.87 23.13 -6.07
C PRO A 499 -19.91 22.15 -6.77
N LYS A 500 -18.71 22.61 -7.13
CA LYS A 500 -17.65 21.79 -7.73
C LYS A 500 -16.99 20.87 -6.71
N THR A 501 -17.20 21.13 -5.42
CA THR A 501 -16.62 20.43 -4.29
C THR A 501 -17.71 19.86 -3.40
N PRO A 502 -17.49 18.73 -2.71
CA PRO A 502 -18.45 18.20 -1.75
C PRO A 502 -18.71 19.23 -0.65
N LYS A 503 -19.98 19.32 -0.23
CA LYS A 503 -20.35 20.20 0.89
C LYS A 503 -19.68 19.79 2.18
N THR A 504 -19.51 18.48 2.37
CA THR A 504 -18.87 17.91 3.55
C THR A 504 -18.05 16.70 3.17
N ILE A 505 -16.75 16.74 3.50
CA ILE A 505 -15.90 15.55 3.62
C ILE A 505 -15.49 15.49 5.08
N LYS A 506 -15.92 14.45 5.77
CA LYS A 506 -15.54 14.20 7.15
C LYS A 506 -14.86 12.85 7.24
N ILE A 507 -13.62 12.84 7.72
CA ILE A 507 -12.78 11.66 7.87
C ILE A 507 -12.44 11.52 9.34
N ASP A 508 -12.95 10.46 9.98
CA ASP A 508 -12.79 10.22 11.40
C ASP A 508 -11.99 8.92 11.66
N ALA A 509 -11.23 8.91 12.76
CA ALA A 509 -10.66 7.68 13.31
C ALA A 509 -11.72 7.02 14.21
N ALA A 510 -12.45 6.06 13.68
CA ALA A 510 -13.50 5.39 14.41
C ALA A 510 -13.65 3.93 13.95
N SER A 511 -14.04 3.07 14.88
CA SER A 511 -14.43 1.70 14.55
C SER A 511 -15.87 1.67 14.06
N ALA A 512 -16.14 0.83 13.08
CA ALA A 512 -17.48 0.65 12.52
C ALA A 512 -18.50 0.09 13.53
N ASP A 513 -18.02 -0.52 14.61
CA ASP A 513 -18.84 -1.02 15.72
C ASP A 513 -19.33 0.07 16.69
N SER A 514 -18.94 1.35 16.47
CA SER A 514 -19.16 2.43 17.43
C SER A 514 -19.15 3.79 16.73
N LEU A 515 -20.22 4.09 15.99
CA LEU A 515 -20.40 5.32 15.21
C LEU A 515 -21.15 6.42 16.00
N TYR A 516 -20.82 6.60 17.29
CA TYR A 516 -21.50 7.55 18.20
C TYR A 516 -21.43 9.01 17.73
N HIS A 517 -20.47 9.35 16.86
CA HIS A 517 -20.31 10.67 16.25
C HIS A 517 -21.29 10.93 15.08
N ILE A 518 -22.04 9.90 14.66
CA ILE A 518 -23.05 9.98 13.59
C ILE A 518 -24.44 9.82 14.21
N ALA A 519 -25.33 10.77 13.93
CA ALA A 519 -26.69 10.76 14.45
C ALA A 519 -27.51 9.61 13.85
N ASP A 520 -28.54 9.16 14.61
CA ASP A 520 -29.50 8.17 14.13
C ASP A 520 -30.20 8.65 12.87
N LYS A 521 -30.39 7.74 11.90
CA LYS A 521 -31.17 7.99 10.67
C LYS A 521 -30.72 9.25 9.89
N SER A 522 -29.42 9.57 9.93
CA SER A 522 -28.84 10.75 9.28
C SER A 522 -28.10 10.46 7.97
N VAL A 523 -27.94 9.18 7.61
CA VAL A 523 -27.20 8.72 6.44
C VAL A 523 -28.17 8.21 5.39
N ASP A 524 -28.03 8.66 4.13
CA ASP A 524 -28.87 8.26 3.01
C ASP A 524 -28.45 6.91 2.44
N ALA A 525 -27.13 6.69 2.29
CA ALA A 525 -26.57 5.44 1.78
C ALA A 525 -25.32 5.02 2.56
N VAL A 526 -25.25 3.76 2.92
CA VAL A 526 -24.02 3.09 3.39
C VAL A 526 -23.45 2.27 2.23
N ILE A 527 -22.21 2.53 1.84
CA ILE A 527 -21.53 1.75 0.80
C ILE A 527 -20.17 1.38 1.36
N THR A 528 -19.93 0.10 1.56
CA THR A 528 -18.83 -0.34 2.39
C THR A 528 -18.17 -1.63 1.89
N ASP A 529 -16.87 -1.77 2.17
CA ASP A 529 -16.02 -2.91 1.86
C ASP A 529 -15.40 -3.46 3.17
N PRO A 530 -16.18 -4.23 3.96
CA PRO A 530 -15.72 -4.72 5.25
C PRO A 530 -14.57 -5.72 5.09
N PRO A 531 -13.73 -5.93 6.12
CA PRO A 531 -12.65 -6.93 6.08
C PRO A 531 -13.16 -8.33 5.75
N TYR A 532 -12.42 -9.06 4.89
CA TYR A 532 -12.82 -10.38 4.39
C TYR A 532 -12.35 -11.49 5.31
N TYR A 533 -13.03 -11.67 6.41
CA TYR A 533 -12.75 -12.73 7.39
C TYR A 533 -11.27 -12.67 7.83
N GLY A 534 -10.47 -13.71 7.59
CA GLY A 534 -9.05 -13.81 7.97
C GLY A 534 -8.04 -13.50 6.84
N THR A 535 -8.44 -12.82 5.76
CA THR A 535 -7.61 -12.74 4.54
C THR A 535 -6.43 -11.78 4.69
N ILE A 536 -6.60 -10.61 5.29
CA ILE A 536 -5.57 -9.57 5.42
C ILE A 536 -5.59 -8.97 6.82
N PRO A 537 -4.50 -9.12 7.60
CA PRO A 537 -4.35 -8.49 8.91
C PRO A 537 -3.87 -7.03 8.73
N TYR A 538 -4.82 -6.12 8.49
CA TYR A 538 -4.49 -4.73 8.18
C TYR A 538 -3.72 -4.03 9.29
N ALA A 539 -4.10 -4.23 10.54
CA ALA A 539 -3.44 -3.63 11.69
C ALA A 539 -1.97 -4.07 11.81
N ASP A 540 -1.71 -5.38 11.67
CA ASP A 540 -0.34 -5.91 11.76
C ASP A 540 0.55 -5.41 10.61
N LEU A 541 0.01 -5.36 9.40
CA LEU A 541 0.76 -4.90 8.23
C LEU A 541 0.98 -3.39 8.22
N SER A 542 0.04 -2.61 8.76
CA SER A 542 0.16 -1.15 8.81
C SER A 542 1.04 -0.65 9.93
N ASP A 543 1.33 -1.45 10.97
CA ASP A 543 2.31 -1.11 12.00
C ASP A 543 3.68 -0.75 11.40
N PHE A 544 4.04 -1.38 10.28
CA PHE A 544 5.24 -1.07 9.51
C PHE A 544 5.37 0.42 9.13
N PHE A 545 4.25 1.07 8.83
CA PHE A 545 4.18 2.51 8.54
C PHE A 545 3.80 3.33 9.78
N TYR A 546 2.91 2.81 10.62
CA TYR A 546 2.43 3.49 11.81
C TYR A 546 3.56 3.97 12.73
N VAL A 547 4.56 3.12 12.98
CA VAL A 547 5.69 3.46 13.84
C VAL A 547 6.53 4.64 13.33
N TRP A 548 6.57 4.87 12.03
CA TRP A 548 7.24 6.01 11.41
C TRP A 548 6.35 7.25 11.36
N MET A 549 5.08 7.09 10.97
CA MET A 549 4.09 8.17 11.00
C MET A 549 3.95 8.76 12.41
N LYS A 550 3.92 7.93 13.44
CA LYS A 550 3.89 8.37 14.83
C LYS A 550 5.03 9.31 15.18
N ARG A 551 6.22 9.11 14.63
CA ARG A 551 7.42 9.92 14.88
C ARG A 551 7.42 11.25 14.16
N THR A 552 6.68 11.36 13.09
CA THR A 552 6.58 12.58 12.27
C THR A 552 5.27 13.33 12.45
N LEU A 553 4.18 12.62 12.71
CA LEU A 553 2.82 13.16 12.80
C LEU A 553 2.18 13.07 14.20
N GLY A 554 2.83 12.45 15.18
CA GLY A 554 2.23 12.21 16.50
C GLY A 554 1.84 13.49 17.27
N ASP A 555 2.48 14.60 17.00
CA ASP A 555 2.15 15.92 17.55
C ASP A 555 1.19 16.74 16.65
N ILE A 556 0.98 16.31 15.42
CA ILE A 556 -0.02 16.86 14.49
C ILE A 556 -1.38 16.19 14.73
N PHE A 557 -1.37 14.86 14.90
CA PHE A 557 -2.56 14.03 15.14
C PHE A 557 -2.41 13.22 16.43
N PRO A 558 -2.38 13.85 17.62
CA PRO A 558 -2.17 13.13 18.87
C PRO A 558 -3.26 12.08 19.15
N GLU A 559 -4.47 12.30 18.65
CA GLU A 559 -5.59 11.37 18.77
C GLU A 559 -5.42 10.10 17.91
N LEU A 560 -4.63 10.14 16.81
CA LEU A 560 -4.34 9.00 15.95
C LEU A 560 -3.16 8.17 16.46
N PHE A 561 -2.16 8.82 17.06
CA PHE A 561 -0.87 8.21 17.38
C PHE A 561 -0.59 8.09 18.88
N TRP A 562 -1.63 8.07 19.72
CA TRP A 562 -1.51 7.94 21.17
C TRP A 562 -1.05 6.55 21.62
N SER A 563 -1.42 5.51 20.88
CA SER A 563 -1.09 4.12 21.19
C SER A 563 0.33 3.75 20.74
N GLU A 564 0.89 2.70 21.31
CA GLU A 564 2.20 2.17 20.91
C GLU A 564 2.18 1.63 19.47
N LEU A 565 1.15 0.87 19.13
CA LEU A 565 0.88 0.27 17.81
C LEU A 565 -0.60 0.48 17.46
N THR A 566 -0.99 0.08 16.26
CA THR A 566 -2.39 0.10 15.81
C THR A 566 -3.27 -0.81 16.66
N ASP A 567 -4.55 -0.45 16.79
CA ASP A 567 -5.53 -1.23 17.57
C ASP A 567 -5.90 -2.54 16.86
N LYS A 568 -5.37 -3.64 17.35
CA LYS A 568 -5.62 -4.98 16.83
C LYS A 568 -6.82 -5.66 17.49
N ASP A 569 -7.18 -5.22 18.69
CA ASP A 569 -8.26 -5.85 19.46
C ASP A 569 -9.63 -5.51 18.89
N ARG A 570 -9.80 -4.29 18.39
CA ARG A 570 -11.04 -3.84 17.75
C ARG A 570 -11.10 -4.13 16.25
N GLU A 571 -9.99 -4.52 15.63
CA GLU A 571 -9.99 -4.88 14.21
C GLU A 571 -10.93 -6.06 13.93
N ALA A 572 -11.85 -5.90 12.99
CA ALA A 572 -12.81 -6.93 12.60
C ALA A 572 -12.13 -7.95 11.64
N ILE A 573 -11.32 -8.83 12.21
CA ILE A 573 -10.60 -9.89 11.48
C ILE A 573 -10.61 -11.19 12.25
N ALA A 574 -10.84 -12.31 11.58
CA ALA A 574 -10.67 -13.65 12.16
C ALA A 574 -9.18 -14.00 12.21
N ASN A 575 -8.51 -13.66 13.31
CA ASN A 575 -7.08 -13.91 13.52
C ASN A 575 -6.84 -14.94 14.63
N PRO A 576 -6.60 -16.23 14.31
CA PRO A 576 -6.37 -17.28 15.29
C PRO A 576 -5.14 -17.02 16.19
N SER A 577 -4.17 -16.23 15.74
CA SER A 577 -2.96 -15.97 16.52
C SER A 577 -3.23 -15.26 17.85
N ARG A 578 -4.36 -14.55 17.96
CA ARG A 578 -4.81 -13.87 19.19
C ARG A 578 -5.31 -14.83 20.28
N PHE A 579 -5.69 -16.04 19.91
CA PHE A 579 -6.40 -16.99 20.76
C PHE A 579 -5.59 -18.26 21.07
N ARG A 580 -4.29 -18.30 20.72
CA ARG A 580 -3.44 -19.51 20.78
C ARG A 580 -3.38 -20.21 22.15
N ASP A 581 -3.53 -19.45 23.24
CA ASP A 581 -3.35 -19.97 24.61
C ASP A 581 -4.66 -20.06 25.40
N MET A 582 -5.83 -19.99 24.73
CA MET A 582 -7.13 -19.95 25.41
C MET A 582 -7.83 -21.29 25.60
N GLY A 583 -7.17 -22.43 25.30
CA GLY A 583 -7.66 -23.77 25.61
C GLY A 583 -8.84 -24.30 24.78
N ILE A 584 -9.37 -23.52 23.85
CA ILE A 584 -10.39 -23.86 22.84
C ILE A 584 -9.73 -23.72 21.46
N SER A 585 -10.36 -24.26 20.40
CA SER A 585 -9.88 -24.05 19.05
C SER A 585 -9.70 -22.56 18.75
N ALA A 586 -8.46 -22.12 18.47
CA ALA A 586 -8.14 -20.72 18.18
C ALA A 586 -8.89 -20.22 16.94
N ASP A 587 -9.12 -21.11 15.96
CA ASP A 587 -9.88 -20.79 14.74
C ASP A 587 -11.35 -20.51 15.04
N GLU A 588 -11.97 -21.29 15.93
CA GLU A 588 -13.37 -21.09 16.34
C GLU A 588 -13.54 -19.78 17.10
N LEU A 589 -12.62 -19.46 18.03
CA LEU A 589 -12.65 -18.20 18.78
C LEU A 589 -12.47 -16.99 17.84
N ALA A 590 -11.56 -17.09 16.87
CA ALA A 590 -11.35 -16.05 15.88
C ALA A 590 -12.60 -15.82 15.00
N ALA A 591 -13.28 -16.91 14.63
CA ALA A 591 -14.52 -16.82 13.86
C ALA A 591 -15.64 -16.14 14.66
N GLN A 592 -15.80 -16.50 15.94
CA GLN A 592 -16.80 -15.90 16.84
C GLN A 592 -16.51 -14.42 17.11
N ASP A 593 -15.25 -14.04 17.31
CA ASP A 593 -14.85 -12.63 17.49
C ASP A 593 -15.17 -11.80 16.24
N TYR A 594 -14.87 -12.31 15.06
CA TYR A 594 -15.21 -11.65 13.79
C TYR A 594 -16.73 -11.51 13.63
N GLU A 595 -17.52 -12.57 13.87
CA GLU A 595 -18.98 -12.54 13.81
C GLU A 595 -19.57 -11.47 14.74
N ALA A 596 -19.09 -11.42 15.98
CA ALA A 596 -19.54 -10.44 16.97
C ALA A 596 -19.25 -9.00 16.53
N LYS A 597 -18.06 -8.73 16.04
CA LYS A 597 -17.68 -7.40 15.55
C LYS A 597 -18.48 -6.98 14.32
N MET A 598 -18.70 -7.90 13.37
CA MET A 598 -19.53 -7.61 12.19
C MET A 598 -20.99 -7.35 12.56
N ALA A 599 -21.55 -8.10 13.51
CA ALA A 599 -22.91 -7.86 14.01
C ALA A 599 -23.06 -6.46 14.65
N LEU A 600 -22.07 -6.04 15.44
CA LEU A 600 -22.05 -4.69 16.02
C LEU A 600 -21.96 -3.60 14.93
N ALA A 601 -21.07 -3.78 13.94
CA ALA A 601 -20.91 -2.83 12.84
C ALA A 601 -22.21 -2.69 12.02
N PHE A 602 -22.86 -3.80 11.67
CA PHE A 602 -24.14 -3.74 10.95
C PHE A 602 -25.27 -3.17 11.82
N GLY A 603 -25.24 -3.39 13.14
CA GLY A 603 -26.15 -2.73 14.07
C GLY A 603 -26.01 -1.20 14.07
N GLU A 604 -24.77 -0.69 14.05
CA GLU A 604 -24.49 0.74 13.92
C GLU A 604 -24.92 1.28 12.55
N TYR A 605 -24.65 0.56 11.46
CA TYR A 605 -25.15 0.93 10.13
C TYR A 605 -26.69 0.98 10.09
N TYR A 606 -27.36 0.02 10.74
CA TYR A 606 -28.82 0.06 10.86
C TYR A 606 -29.30 1.31 11.64
N ARG A 607 -28.62 1.68 12.72
CA ARG A 607 -28.97 2.85 13.52
C ARG A 607 -28.84 4.15 12.73
N VAL A 608 -27.70 4.36 12.05
CA VAL A 608 -27.38 5.63 11.37
C VAL A 608 -28.09 5.79 10.03
N LEU A 609 -28.40 4.68 9.34
CA LEU A 609 -29.08 4.69 8.06
C LEU A 609 -30.54 5.14 8.21
N ARG A 610 -31.04 5.95 7.29
CA ARG A 610 -32.46 6.31 7.19
C ARG A 610 -33.34 5.08 7.00
N ASP A 611 -34.63 5.17 7.32
CA ASP A 611 -35.55 4.02 7.16
C ASP A 611 -35.79 3.65 5.68
N ASP A 612 -35.70 4.62 4.78
CA ASP A 612 -35.74 4.46 3.31
C ASP A 612 -34.36 4.35 2.67
N GLY A 613 -33.28 4.38 3.46
CA GLY A 613 -31.91 4.30 3.01
C GLY A 613 -31.52 2.94 2.41
N VAL A 614 -30.36 2.90 1.78
CA VAL A 614 -29.78 1.68 1.19
C VAL A 614 -28.42 1.39 1.78
N MET A 615 -28.10 0.11 1.98
CA MET A 615 -26.76 -0.34 2.28
C MET A 615 -26.26 -1.26 1.16
N THR A 616 -25.07 -0.97 0.63
CA THR A 616 -24.37 -1.80 -0.37
C THR A 616 -23.09 -2.31 0.22
N VAL A 617 -23.00 -3.63 0.41
CA VAL A 617 -21.83 -4.31 0.98
C VAL A 617 -21.04 -4.97 -0.15
N GLN A 618 -19.77 -4.66 -0.25
CA GLN A 618 -18.82 -5.31 -1.17
C GLN A 618 -18.13 -6.44 -0.41
N PHE A 619 -18.20 -7.68 -0.88
CA PHE A 619 -17.58 -8.80 -0.19
C PHE A 619 -17.04 -9.84 -1.17
N ASN A 620 -15.89 -10.43 -0.78
CA ASN A 620 -15.23 -11.47 -1.55
C ASN A 620 -14.57 -12.48 -0.60
N HIS A 621 -15.03 -13.73 -0.60
CA HIS A 621 -14.38 -14.81 0.11
C HIS A 621 -14.61 -16.15 -0.57
N LYS A 622 -13.59 -17.05 -0.48
CA LYS A 622 -13.66 -18.40 -1.08
C LYS A 622 -14.39 -19.42 -0.19
N ASP A 623 -14.45 -19.17 1.11
CA ASP A 623 -15.04 -20.06 2.09
C ASP A 623 -16.52 -19.70 2.28
N SER A 624 -17.38 -20.70 2.20
CA SER A 624 -18.83 -20.56 2.44
C SER A 624 -19.14 -20.11 3.86
N GLY A 625 -18.35 -20.55 4.86
CA GLY A 625 -18.53 -20.14 6.25
C GLY A 625 -18.41 -18.64 6.46
N ALA A 626 -17.51 -17.94 5.72
CA ALA A 626 -17.43 -16.50 5.77
C ALA A 626 -18.68 -15.79 5.22
N TRP A 627 -19.33 -16.37 4.21
CA TRP A 627 -20.61 -15.90 3.66
C TRP A 627 -21.76 -16.11 4.63
N ASP A 628 -21.78 -17.27 5.31
CA ASP A 628 -22.79 -17.57 6.33
C ASP A 628 -22.72 -16.56 7.48
N VAL A 629 -21.53 -16.26 7.98
CA VAL A 629 -21.29 -15.28 9.04
C VAL A 629 -21.76 -13.88 8.59
N LEU A 630 -21.35 -13.43 7.38
CA LEU A 630 -21.74 -12.12 6.86
C LEU A 630 -23.25 -12.00 6.70
N THR A 631 -23.88 -12.99 6.07
CA THR A 631 -25.32 -12.97 5.76
C THR A 631 -26.15 -13.03 7.07
N LYS A 632 -25.74 -13.86 8.01
CA LYS A 632 -26.37 -13.94 9.33
C LYS A 632 -26.28 -12.61 10.07
N SER A 633 -25.08 -11.98 10.12
CA SER A 633 -24.89 -10.68 10.78
C SER A 633 -25.76 -9.58 10.15
N LEU A 634 -25.97 -9.59 8.82
CA LEU A 634 -26.86 -8.66 8.12
C LEU A 634 -28.35 -8.88 8.51
N ILE A 635 -28.80 -10.12 8.51
CA ILE A 635 -30.20 -10.48 8.84
C ILE A 635 -30.49 -10.17 10.30
N ASP A 636 -29.60 -10.52 11.23
CA ASP A 636 -29.73 -10.28 12.66
C ASP A 636 -29.73 -8.78 12.99
N ALA A 637 -28.98 -7.96 12.25
CA ALA A 637 -29.03 -6.50 12.35
C ALA A 637 -30.33 -5.87 11.81
N GLY A 638 -31.22 -6.65 11.17
CA GLY A 638 -32.52 -6.19 10.68
C GLY A 638 -32.52 -5.78 9.20
N PHE A 639 -31.55 -6.19 8.41
CA PHE A 639 -31.53 -5.98 6.96
C PHE A 639 -32.18 -7.13 6.19
N GLU A 640 -32.65 -6.82 4.99
CA GLU A 640 -33.05 -7.77 3.94
C GLU A 640 -32.20 -7.51 2.69
N ILE A 641 -31.79 -8.55 1.97
CA ILE A 641 -31.01 -8.45 0.76
C ILE A 641 -31.97 -8.36 -0.42
N THR A 642 -31.95 -7.25 -1.18
CA THR A 642 -32.88 -6.98 -2.28
C THR A 642 -32.28 -7.27 -3.65
N ALA A 643 -30.95 -7.25 -3.79
CA ALA A 643 -30.24 -7.60 -5.03
C ALA A 643 -28.80 -8.04 -4.75
N SER A 644 -28.19 -8.74 -5.72
CA SER A 644 -26.77 -9.09 -5.69
C SER A 644 -26.16 -9.03 -7.08
N TRP A 645 -24.88 -8.56 -7.15
CA TRP A 645 -24.12 -8.45 -8.42
C TRP A 645 -22.70 -8.96 -8.24
N SER A 646 -22.20 -9.73 -9.21
CA SER A 646 -20.82 -10.22 -9.19
C SER A 646 -19.98 -9.51 -10.24
N VAL A 647 -18.90 -8.84 -9.82
CA VAL A 647 -17.97 -8.08 -10.67
C VAL A 647 -16.55 -8.60 -10.46
N SER A 648 -15.80 -8.86 -11.54
CA SER A 648 -14.40 -9.30 -11.48
C SER A 648 -13.49 -8.13 -11.10
N THR A 649 -13.06 -8.09 -9.85
CA THR A 649 -12.25 -6.98 -9.30
C THR A 649 -10.77 -7.32 -9.16
N GLU A 650 -10.39 -8.58 -9.23
CA GLU A 650 -9.03 -9.04 -8.98
C GLU A 650 -8.21 -9.14 -10.27
N ASN A 651 -6.90 -8.87 -10.14
CA ASN A 651 -5.97 -8.99 -11.27
C ASN A 651 -5.61 -10.47 -11.53
N PRO A 652 -5.96 -11.05 -12.70
CA PRO A 652 -5.63 -12.43 -13.03
C PRO A 652 -4.11 -12.73 -13.06
N GLN A 653 -3.27 -11.69 -13.19
CA GLN A 653 -1.80 -11.82 -13.21
C GLN A 653 -1.17 -11.73 -11.81
N ASN A 654 -1.96 -11.58 -10.76
CA ASN A 654 -1.44 -11.54 -9.39
C ASN A 654 -0.91 -12.92 -8.99
N LEU A 655 0.37 -13.00 -8.58
CA LEU A 655 1.03 -14.23 -8.16
C LEU A 655 0.30 -14.94 -6.99
N HIS A 656 -0.42 -14.17 -6.16
CA HIS A 656 -1.26 -14.73 -5.10
C HIS A 656 -2.48 -15.48 -5.63
N GLN A 657 -3.00 -15.13 -6.80
CA GLN A 657 -4.11 -15.83 -7.45
C GLN A 657 -3.65 -17.08 -8.21
N ALA A 658 -2.49 -17.02 -8.86
CA ALA A 658 -1.96 -18.12 -9.66
C ALA A 658 -1.60 -19.38 -8.85
N GLN A 659 -1.41 -19.24 -7.53
CA GLN A 659 -1.02 -20.36 -6.63
C GLN A 659 -2.09 -20.75 -5.59
N LYS A 660 -3.16 -19.97 -5.46
CA LYS A 660 -4.29 -20.24 -4.55
C LYS A 660 -5.57 -20.11 -5.35
N ASN A 661 -6.49 -21.07 -5.21
CA ASN A 661 -7.86 -20.97 -5.75
C ASN A 661 -8.60 -19.79 -5.10
N SER A 662 -8.25 -18.55 -5.48
CA SER A 662 -8.88 -17.33 -4.96
C SER A 662 -10.07 -16.93 -5.86
N VAL A 663 -11.13 -16.42 -5.24
CA VAL A 663 -12.29 -15.90 -5.96
C VAL A 663 -11.88 -14.60 -6.68
N SER A 664 -12.07 -14.56 -7.99
CA SER A 664 -11.69 -13.40 -8.82
C SER A 664 -12.72 -12.26 -8.79
N SER A 665 -13.87 -12.49 -8.19
CA SER A 665 -15.01 -11.57 -8.24
C SER A 665 -15.40 -11.07 -6.86
N THR A 666 -15.70 -9.78 -6.75
CA THR A 666 -16.39 -9.20 -5.60
C THR A 666 -17.89 -9.22 -5.83
N VAL A 667 -18.64 -9.61 -4.82
CA VAL A 667 -20.11 -9.56 -4.83
C VAL A 667 -20.57 -8.29 -4.13
N LEU A 668 -21.47 -7.56 -4.77
CA LEU A 668 -22.25 -6.49 -4.16
C LEU A 668 -23.53 -7.09 -3.58
N LEU A 669 -23.76 -6.93 -2.28
CA LEU A 669 -25.04 -7.23 -1.63
C LEU A 669 -25.76 -5.91 -1.40
N VAL A 670 -26.95 -5.76 -1.97
CA VAL A 670 -27.80 -4.60 -1.79
C VAL A 670 -28.80 -4.89 -0.70
N CYS A 671 -28.82 -4.07 0.35
CA CYS A 671 -29.59 -4.32 1.55
C CYS A 671 -30.51 -3.13 1.87
N ARG A 672 -31.71 -3.43 2.35
CA ARG A 672 -32.67 -2.46 2.88
C ARG A 672 -32.99 -2.81 4.34
N LYS A 673 -33.44 -1.85 5.11
CA LYS A 673 -34.04 -2.16 6.42
C LYS A 673 -35.31 -3.01 6.22
N ARG A 674 -35.34 -4.17 6.85
CA ARG A 674 -36.47 -5.08 6.79
C ARG A 674 -37.72 -4.39 7.41
N ASN A 675 -38.85 -4.55 6.75
CA ASN A 675 -40.12 -4.12 7.35
C ASN A 675 -40.47 -5.04 8.54
N PRO A 676 -40.54 -4.52 9.77
CA PRO A 676 -40.81 -5.35 10.93
C PRO A 676 -42.19 -5.98 10.93
N ASN A 677 -43.10 -5.47 10.09
CA ASN A 677 -44.47 -6.00 9.94
C ASN A 677 -44.65 -6.87 8.69
N ALA A 678 -43.56 -7.18 7.96
CA ALA A 678 -43.65 -8.11 6.84
C ALA A 678 -43.84 -9.53 7.37
N GLU A 679 -44.81 -10.25 6.83
CA GLU A 679 -44.94 -11.69 7.06
C GLU A 679 -43.72 -12.42 6.49
N ALA A 680 -43.22 -13.40 7.24
CA ALA A 680 -42.12 -14.25 6.73
C ALA A 680 -42.69 -15.09 5.57
N ALA A 681 -42.14 -14.90 4.39
CA ALA A 681 -42.42 -15.79 3.25
C ALA A 681 -41.74 -17.14 3.47
N TRP A 682 -42.44 -18.21 3.12
CA TRP A 682 -41.84 -19.54 3.09
C TRP A 682 -41.10 -19.73 1.75
N TRP A 683 -40.17 -20.68 1.73
CA TRP A 683 -39.33 -21.00 0.54
C TRP A 683 -40.14 -21.30 -0.74
N ASP A 684 -41.40 -21.64 -0.58
CA ASP A 684 -42.29 -22.06 -1.68
C ASP A 684 -43.18 -20.92 -2.19
N ASP A 685 -43.10 -19.71 -1.67
CA ASP A 685 -43.78 -18.51 -2.12
C ASP A 685 -42.84 -17.61 -2.97
#